data_cda1360424dbfbbb19194af19064077d
#
_entry.id   cda1360424dbfbbb19194af19064077d
#
_cell.length_a   1.000
_cell.length_b   1.000
_cell.length_c   1.000
_cell.angle_alpha   90.00
_cell.angle_beta   90.00
_cell.angle_gamma   90.00
#
_symmetry.space_group_name_H-M   'P 1'
#
loop_
_entity.id
_entity.type
_entity.pdbx_description
1 polymer ?
#
loop_
_entity_poly.entity_id
_entity_poly.type
_entity_poly.pdbx_seq_one_letter_code
_entity_poly.pdbx_strand_id
1 'polypeptide(L)'
;MKSYHQKFISDHPYESVPMAEISGFPVRPGIYDLNGATPLQNGVNFTIHTCGGTSCELLLFHRAQEEPFAVIPFPEAYKIGDVYSMIVYGLNIEEFEYAYRVDGPYRPEKGLLFDKNNILLDPYAKAVAGQRTWGIRWDHNYHARVVRDRFDWGDTPQSKKELCDLIIYELHVRDFTHHPSSGVRHRGTFSGLMEKIPYLKELGINAVELMPIFEFDETMNSRTVDGKQLLECWGYNTVGFFAPNSSYAAANEHNQEGTEFKTLIRELHANGIEVILDVVFNHTAEGNEKGKTISFKGLDNNIYYMLTPDGNYYNFSGCGNTLNCNHPVVQQLILECLRYWTINYRVDGFRFDLASILGRNEDGSPMNNPPLLRTLANDPILSNVKLIAEAWDAGGLYQVGSFPASGRWAEWNGRYRDALRSFLKGECWNAWDAAWSISGSGDLYGGFYDHNHNNYAGYNSCVNFLTCHDGFTLYDLYSYNEKHNEANGWNNTDGADDNRSWNCGVEGDTDDPEVLALRSRMIRNACAVLMCSRGTPMFLSGDEFGNTKFGNNNSYCQDNITSWLDWRMLEKNRDLFEFFKFMIAFRKQHPVIHKQLPTSVCGMDPIHTHNVNADKTDIPRDARTFCVSFAGYDKEKGHDDLIYIAVNTFWEDVTITLPDLHGRGAWHLNVNTYGDGNGKYCYPDEEAARIDHSFVMRPRSVAVFTGKDY
;
A
#
# COMPACT_ATOMS: atom_id res chain seq x y z
N MET A 1 25.40 -10.90 -5.07
CA MET A 1 26.09 -9.59 -5.01
C MET A 1 26.20 -9.21 -3.54
N LYS A 2 27.40 -8.89 -3.01
CA LYS A 2 27.52 -8.44 -1.61
C LYS A 2 26.75 -7.14 -1.43
N SER A 3 26.07 -6.93 -0.29
CA SER A 3 25.42 -5.65 -0.01
C SER A 3 26.43 -4.50 -0.03
N TYR A 4 26.00 -3.28 -0.29
CA TYR A 4 26.86 -2.11 -0.27
C TYR A 4 27.67 -2.01 1.04
N HIS A 5 27.01 -2.22 2.17
CA HIS A 5 27.68 -2.21 3.49
C HIS A 5 28.71 -3.33 3.63
N GLN A 6 28.44 -4.55 3.13
CA GLN A 6 29.42 -5.65 3.18
C GLN A 6 30.66 -5.37 2.35
N LYS A 7 30.52 -4.67 1.20
CA LYS A 7 31.64 -4.28 0.37
C LYS A 7 32.48 -3.20 1.04
N PHE A 8 31.83 -2.15 1.58
CA PHE A 8 32.49 -1.08 2.34
C PHE A 8 33.32 -1.64 3.50
N ILE A 9 32.74 -2.51 4.32
CA ILE A 9 33.39 -3.14 5.48
C ILE A 9 34.60 -4.00 5.06
N SER A 10 34.52 -4.71 3.93
CA SER A 10 35.64 -5.54 3.46
C SER A 10 36.87 -4.75 3.04
N ASP A 11 36.69 -3.47 2.70
CA ASP A 11 37.74 -2.62 2.16
C ASP A 11 38.44 -1.75 3.24
N HIS A 12 38.00 -1.86 4.54
CA HIS A 12 38.54 -1.07 5.67
C HIS A 12 39.12 -1.95 6.78
N PRO A 13 40.24 -2.64 6.54
CA PRO A 13 40.84 -3.58 7.50
C PRO A 13 41.41 -2.93 8.77
N TYR A 14 41.65 -1.61 8.78
CA TYR A 14 42.15 -0.85 9.94
C TYR A 14 41.13 -0.74 11.08
N GLU A 15 39.86 -0.98 10.84
CA GLU A 15 38.78 -0.97 11.85
C GLU A 15 38.80 -2.23 12.73
N SER A 16 39.66 -3.20 12.43
CA SER A 16 39.78 -4.43 13.21
C SER A 16 40.58 -4.30 14.49
N VAL A 17 41.19 -3.11 14.76
CA VAL A 17 42.08 -2.92 15.91
C VAL A 17 41.40 -2.07 17.01
N PRO A 18 41.20 -2.60 18.21
CA PRO A 18 40.75 -1.81 19.36
C PRO A 18 41.73 -0.71 19.76
N MET A 19 41.22 0.41 20.30
CA MET A 19 42.05 1.53 20.77
C MET A 19 41.91 1.78 22.27
N ALA A 20 40.83 1.28 22.90
CA ALA A 20 40.53 1.43 24.31
C ALA A 20 39.75 0.23 24.83
N GLU A 21 39.52 0.19 26.15
CA GLU A 21 38.61 -0.74 26.81
C GLU A 21 37.60 0.07 27.65
N ILE A 22 36.31 -0.22 27.50
CA ILE A 22 35.22 0.43 28.25
C ILE A 22 34.29 -0.68 28.76
N SER A 23 34.00 -0.67 30.06
CA SER A 23 33.12 -1.67 30.70
C SER A 23 33.56 -3.14 30.43
N GLY A 24 34.86 -3.38 30.22
CA GLY A 24 35.39 -4.72 29.91
C GLY A 24 35.32 -5.12 28.42
N PHE A 25 34.93 -4.21 27.55
CA PHE A 25 34.87 -4.44 26.09
C PHE A 25 35.96 -3.66 25.38
N PRO A 26 36.69 -4.28 24.44
CA PRO A 26 37.58 -3.56 23.54
C PRO A 26 36.77 -2.71 22.58
N VAL A 27 37.13 -1.41 22.46
CA VAL A 27 36.36 -0.43 21.66
C VAL A 27 37.28 0.48 20.86
N ARG A 28 36.69 1.21 19.89
CA ARG A 28 37.28 2.37 19.21
C ARG A 28 36.19 3.32 18.71
N PRO A 29 36.55 4.56 18.26
CA PRO A 29 35.60 5.40 17.51
C PRO A 29 35.01 4.63 16.32
N GLY A 30 33.73 4.83 16.07
CA GLY A 30 32.97 4.11 15.07
C GLY A 30 33.04 4.71 13.65
N ILE A 31 32.21 4.20 12.78
CA ILE A 31 32.02 4.65 11.40
C ILE A 31 30.73 5.49 11.38
N TYR A 32 30.88 6.81 11.41
CA TYR A 32 29.81 7.77 11.64
C TYR A 32 28.75 7.82 10.53
N ASP A 33 29.11 7.39 9.30
CA ASP A 33 28.19 7.36 8.15
C ASP A 33 27.29 6.12 8.12
N LEU A 34 27.47 5.17 9.05
CA LEU A 34 26.69 3.93 9.14
C LEU A 34 25.75 3.99 10.32
N ASN A 35 24.54 4.51 10.11
CA ASN A 35 23.53 4.62 11.14
C ASN A 35 23.05 3.24 11.64
N GLY A 36 22.71 3.16 12.94
CA GLY A 36 22.29 1.95 13.61
C GLY A 36 23.43 0.97 13.88
N ALA A 37 23.10 -0.31 14.08
CA ALA A 37 24.06 -1.35 14.33
C ALA A 37 24.48 -2.08 13.04
N THR A 38 25.79 -2.06 12.75
CA THR A 38 26.35 -2.71 11.55
C THR A 38 27.38 -3.76 11.96
N PRO A 39 27.16 -5.07 11.64
CA PRO A 39 28.10 -6.12 11.99
C PRO A 39 29.36 -6.05 11.13
N LEU A 40 30.52 -6.01 11.79
CA LEU A 40 31.86 -6.06 11.21
C LEU A 40 32.44 -7.48 11.30
N GLN A 41 33.71 -7.65 10.86
CA GLN A 41 34.35 -8.95 10.92
C GLN A 41 34.55 -9.44 12.37
N ASN A 42 34.98 -8.55 13.28
CA ASN A 42 35.32 -8.88 14.66
C ASN A 42 34.54 -8.08 15.72
N GLY A 43 33.45 -7.41 15.33
CA GLY A 43 32.69 -6.55 16.24
C GLY A 43 31.44 -5.98 15.58
N VAL A 44 30.85 -4.99 16.21
CA VAL A 44 29.67 -4.28 15.74
C VAL A 44 29.90 -2.79 15.84
N ASN A 45 29.61 -2.05 14.77
CA ASN A 45 29.57 -0.59 14.78
C ASN A 45 28.18 -0.14 15.25
N PHE A 46 28.11 0.69 16.27
CA PHE A 46 26.89 1.30 16.78
C PHE A 46 26.97 2.80 16.56
N THR A 47 26.00 3.36 15.83
CA THR A 47 25.93 4.80 15.54
C THR A 47 24.53 5.31 15.82
N ILE A 48 24.45 6.39 16.60
CA ILE A 48 23.17 7.02 16.98
C ILE A 48 23.28 8.53 16.97
N HIS A 49 22.22 9.18 16.45
CA HIS A 49 22.04 10.61 16.45
C HIS A 49 21.28 11.06 17.72
N THR A 50 21.80 12.07 18.41
CA THR A 50 21.08 12.82 19.43
C THR A 50 21.69 14.23 19.59
N CYS A 51 20.92 15.24 19.22
CA CYS A 51 21.32 16.65 19.28
C CYS A 51 21.27 17.19 20.71
N GLY A 52 20.19 16.92 21.41
CA GLY A 52 19.95 17.44 22.78
C GLY A 52 20.50 16.56 23.89
N GLY A 53 20.93 15.33 23.60
CA GLY A 53 21.45 14.40 24.58
C GLY A 53 22.82 14.82 25.13
N THR A 54 22.97 14.82 26.46
CA THR A 54 24.21 15.12 27.15
C THR A 54 25.09 13.90 27.42
N SER A 55 24.49 12.70 27.38
CA SER A 55 25.21 11.41 27.41
C SER A 55 24.42 10.33 26.72
N CYS A 56 25.14 9.34 26.21
CA CYS A 56 24.54 8.17 25.56
C CYS A 56 25.22 6.90 26.07
N GLU A 57 24.44 5.87 26.33
CA GLU A 57 24.88 4.55 26.73
C GLU A 57 24.32 3.48 25.79
N LEU A 58 25.16 2.52 25.43
CA LEU A 58 24.75 1.28 24.77
C LEU A 58 24.44 0.25 25.85
N LEU A 59 23.26 -0.34 25.79
CA LEU A 59 22.80 -1.40 26.66
C LEU A 59 22.84 -2.73 25.88
N LEU A 60 23.47 -3.75 26.45
CA LEU A 60 23.51 -5.08 25.87
C LEU A 60 22.75 -6.06 26.77
N PHE A 61 21.83 -6.80 26.19
CA PHE A 61 20.96 -7.75 26.86
C PHE A 61 21.24 -9.17 26.36
N HIS A 62 21.18 -10.15 27.24
CA HIS A 62 21.03 -11.53 26.76
C HIS A 62 19.63 -11.68 26.12
N ARG A 63 19.51 -12.55 25.15
CA ARG A 63 18.26 -12.79 24.42
C ARG A 63 17.07 -13.01 25.38
N ALA A 64 16.02 -12.23 25.20
CA ALA A 64 14.80 -12.30 25.99
C ALA A 64 15.01 -12.02 27.51
N GLN A 65 16.03 -11.24 27.88
CA GLN A 65 16.23 -10.76 29.25
C GLN A 65 15.91 -9.26 29.32
N GLU A 66 15.39 -8.82 30.46
CA GLU A 66 15.03 -7.40 30.69
C GLU A 66 16.20 -6.59 31.24
N GLU A 67 17.10 -7.22 32.00
CA GLU A 67 18.25 -6.56 32.60
C GLU A 67 19.46 -6.63 31.67
N PRO A 68 20.13 -5.51 31.41
CA PRO A 68 21.34 -5.51 30.62
C PRO A 68 22.48 -6.22 31.31
N PHE A 69 23.19 -7.13 30.61
CA PHE A 69 24.41 -7.71 31.14
C PHE A 69 25.61 -6.76 31.00
N ALA A 70 25.50 -5.71 30.17
CA ALA A 70 26.52 -4.69 30.02
C ALA A 70 25.91 -3.33 29.70
N VAL A 71 26.49 -2.29 30.30
CA VAL A 71 26.22 -0.88 30.01
C VAL A 71 27.53 -0.25 29.57
N ILE A 72 27.59 0.22 28.32
CA ILE A 72 28.81 0.75 27.70
C ILE A 72 28.56 2.23 27.37
N PRO A 73 29.10 3.18 28.15
CA PRO A 73 28.94 4.61 27.85
C PRO A 73 29.74 4.97 26.59
N PHE A 74 29.14 5.80 25.74
CA PHE A 74 29.87 6.43 24.63
C PHE A 74 30.74 7.55 25.19
N PRO A 75 32.08 7.51 24.99
CA PRO A 75 32.94 8.64 25.36
C PRO A 75 32.56 9.89 24.57
N GLU A 76 32.67 11.05 25.18
CA GLU A 76 32.49 12.35 24.49
C GLU A 76 33.45 12.48 23.29
N ALA A 77 34.66 11.92 23.38
CA ALA A 77 35.60 11.87 22.29
C ALA A 77 35.13 11.00 21.08
N TYR A 78 34.06 10.23 21.25
CA TYR A 78 33.42 9.41 20.18
C TYR A 78 32.13 10.06 19.66
N LYS A 79 31.93 11.35 19.97
CA LYS A 79 30.88 12.21 19.42
C LYS A 79 31.47 13.15 18.37
N ILE A 80 30.88 13.20 17.18
CA ILE A 80 31.19 14.19 16.14
C ILE A 80 29.89 14.87 15.75
N GLY A 81 29.81 16.19 15.92
CA GLY A 81 28.55 16.91 15.79
C GLY A 81 27.53 16.34 16.79
N ASP A 82 26.40 15.89 16.29
CA ASP A 82 25.31 15.30 17.09
C ASP A 82 25.26 13.77 17.00
N VAL A 83 26.34 13.13 16.54
CA VAL A 83 26.38 11.67 16.30
C VAL A 83 27.40 11.01 17.21
N TYR A 84 26.94 10.06 18.01
CA TYR A 84 27.80 9.12 18.75
C TYR A 84 28.06 7.89 17.87
N SER A 85 29.33 7.46 17.76
CA SER A 85 29.66 6.23 17.04
C SER A 85 30.80 5.47 17.69
N MET A 86 30.61 4.14 17.88
CA MET A 86 31.56 3.27 18.55
C MET A 86 31.52 1.87 17.96
N ILE A 87 32.71 1.31 17.68
CA ILE A 87 32.85 -0.12 17.40
C ILE A 87 33.11 -0.84 18.72
N VAL A 88 32.32 -1.87 19.01
CA VAL A 88 32.50 -2.79 20.14
C VAL A 88 32.93 -4.15 19.62
N TYR A 89 34.05 -4.65 20.08
CA TYR A 89 34.62 -5.92 19.62
C TYR A 89 34.24 -7.09 20.51
N GLY A 90 34.37 -8.29 19.96
CA GLY A 90 34.13 -9.54 20.70
C GLY A 90 32.67 -9.89 20.92
N LEU A 91 31.75 -9.22 20.26
CA LEU A 91 30.32 -9.49 20.36
C LEU A 91 29.91 -10.61 19.39
N ASN A 92 29.18 -11.60 19.89
CA ASN A 92 28.49 -12.60 19.08
C ASN A 92 27.05 -12.11 18.81
N ILE A 93 26.77 -11.67 17.59
CA ILE A 93 25.48 -11.09 17.21
C ILE A 93 24.28 -12.04 17.38
N GLU A 94 24.51 -13.33 17.51
CA GLU A 94 23.46 -14.34 17.72
C GLU A 94 23.06 -14.49 19.19
N GLU A 95 23.79 -13.85 20.12
CA GLU A 95 23.63 -14.07 21.56
C GLU A 95 23.10 -12.86 22.32
N PHE A 96 23.04 -11.68 21.69
CA PHE A 96 22.62 -10.47 22.37
C PHE A 96 21.56 -9.67 21.60
N GLU A 97 20.87 -8.84 22.37
CA GLU A 97 20.00 -7.75 21.93
C GLU A 97 20.55 -6.44 22.47
N TYR A 98 20.19 -5.31 21.85
CA TYR A 98 20.70 -4.01 22.31
C TYR A 98 19.62 -2.93 22.33
N ALA A 99 19.88 -1.91 23.11
CA ALA A 99 19.10 -0.66 23.13
C ALA A 99 20.02 0.50 23.54
N TYR A 100 19.45 1.69 23.56
CA TYR A 100 20.16 2.87 24.02
C TYR A 100 19.51 3.47 25.26
N ARG A 101 20.31 4.28 25.97
CA ARG A 101 19.85 5.15 27.03
C ARG A 101 20.49 6.52 26.82
N VAL A 102 19.68 7.58 26.82
CA VAL A 102 20.13 8.95 26.58
C VAL A 102 19.67 9.83 27.73
N ASP A 103 20.60 10.61 28.29
CA ASP A 103 20.30 11.62 29.31
C ASP A 103 20.39 13.03 28.73
N GLY A 104 19.66 13.99 29.29
CA GLY A 104 19.62 15.36 28.82
C GLY A 104 18.57 16.20 29.53
N PRO A 105 18.24 17.38 28.99
CA PRO A 105 17.22 18.23 29.60
C PRO A 105 15.82 17.62 29.53
N TYR A 106 15.10 17.62 30.65
CA TYR A 106 13.68 17.26 30.69
C TYR A 106 12.84 18.53 30.84
N ARG A 107 12.28 19.02 29.74
CA ARG A 107 11.46 20.23 29.65
C ARG A 107 10.31 20.00 28.66
N PRO A 108 9.23 19.32 29.07
CA PRO A 108 8.11 18.96 28.18
C PRO A 108 7.52 20.17 27.47
N GLU A 109 7.43 21.34 28.14
CA GLU A 109 6.93 22.57 27.55
C GLU A 109 7.81 23.14 26.42
N LYS A 110 8.97 22.53 26.15
CA LYS A 110 9.88 22.83 25.05
C LYS A 110 10.09 21.61 24.16
N GLY A 111 9.31 20.57 24.37
CA GLY A 111 9.43 19.31 23.63
C GLY A 111 10.68 18.50 23.95
N LEU A 112 11.40 18.78 25.08
CA LEU A 112 12.59 18.04 25.48
C LEU A 112 12.20 16.98 26.52
N LEU A 113 12.35 15.69 26.17
CA LEU A 113 11.87 14.56 26.96
C LEU A 113 12.99 13.55 27.31
N PHE A 114 14.24 14.03 27.47
CA PHE A 114 15.35 13.17 27.83
C PHE A 114 15.20 12.63 29.26
N ASP A 115 15.26 11.30 29.39
CA ASP A 115 15.22 10.64 30.69
C ASP A 115 16.04 9.34 30.62
N LYS A 116 17.13 9.29 31.35
CA LYS A 116 18.03 8.12 31.42
C LYS A 116 17.39 6.84 31.95
N ASN A 117 16.17 6.91 32.49
CA ASN A 117 15.45 5.71 32.89
C ASN A 117 14.75 5.01 31.72
N ASN A 118 14.58 5.68 30.58
CA ASN A 118 14.00 5.08 29.39
C ASN A 118 15.03 4.21 28.65
N ILE A 119 14.61 3.02 28.28
CA ILE A 119 15.33 2.14 27.36
C ILE A 119 14.77 2.40 25.96
N LEU A 120 15.63 2.83 25.04
CA LEU A 120 15.24 3.35 23.74
C LEU A 120 15.63 2.40 22.62
N LEU A 121 14.67 2.02 21.81
CA LEU A 121 14.90 1.27 20.59
C LEU A 121 15.70 2.12 19.59
N ASP A 122 16.65 1.50 18.92
CA ASP A 122 17.37 2.12 17.80
C ASP A 122 16.40 2.44 16.65
N PRO A 123 16.31 3.70 16.18
CA PRO A 123 15.50 4.07 15.02
C PRO A 123 15.84 3.29 13.74
N TYR A 124 17.07 2.78 13.65
CA TYR A 124 17.59 2.01 12.51
C TYR A 124 17.62 0.50 12.78
N ALA A 125 16.90 0.01 13.78
CA ALA A 125 16.84 -1.40 14.13
C ALA A 125 16.34 -2.25 12.96
N LYS A 126 17.16 -3.19 12.48
CA LYS A 126 16.83 -4.06 11.33
C LYS A 126 16.07 -5.34 11.73
N ALA A 127 15.97 -5.60 13.00
CA ALA A 127 15.11 -6.58 13.63
C ALA A 127 14.82 -6.13 15.06
N VAL A 128 13.61 -6.32 15.52
CA VAL A 128 13.17 -5.99 16.88
C VAL A 128 12.96 -7.30 17.63
N ALA A 129 13.59 -7.41 18.80
CA ALA A 129 13.33 -8.51 19.70
C ALA A 129 11.98 -8.25 20.35
N GLY A 130 11.19 -9.31 20.31
CA GLY A 130 10.04 -9.00 20.93
C GLY A 130 8.89 -9.96 20.74
N GLN A 131 8.00 -9.76 19.89
CA GLN A 131 6.79 -10.53 19.70
C GLN A 131 7.06 -11.89 19.08
N ARG A 132 7.19 -12.91 19.91
CA ARG A 132 7.31 -14.29 19.43
C ARG A 132 5.98 -14.92 19.08
N THR A 133 4.90 -14.38 19.61
CA THR A 133 3.56 -14.95 19.45
C THR A 133 2.53 -13.81 19.34
N TRP A 134 1.80 -13.80 18.26
CA TRP A 134 0.73 -12.84 18.00
C TRP A 134 -0.30 -12.80 19.14
N GLY A 135 -0.66 -11.60 19.57
CA GLY A 135 -1.67 -11.34 20.61
C GLY A 135 -1.16 -11.50 22.05
N ILE A 136 0.11 -11.80 22.26
CA ILE A 136 0.70 -11.86 23.58
C ILE A 136 1.37 -10.55 23.90
N ARG A 137 0.85 -9.87 24.96
CA ARG A 137 1.39 -8.60 25.41
C ARG A 137 2.81 -8.72 25.90
N TRP A 138 3.63 -7.76 25.51
CA TRP A 138 4.97 -7.56 26.04
C TRP A 138 4.93 -6.68 27.28
N ASP A 139 5.50 -7.19 28.37
CA ASP A 139 5.60 -6.44 29.61
C ASP A 139 6.95 -5.71 29.74
N HIS A 140 7.83 -5.81 28.75
CA HIS A 140 9.16 -5.22 28.75
C HIS A 140 9.41 -4.28 27.55
N ASN A 141 10.58 -3.62 27.56
CA ASN A 141 10.99 -2.69 26.53
C ASN A 141 11.37 -3.43 25.22
N TYR A 142 11.28 -2.70 24.09
CA TYR A 142 11.72 -3.22 22.79
C TYR A 142 13.24 -3.14 22.71
N HIS A 143 13.88 -4.27 22.33
CA HIS A 143 15.30 -4.34 22.06
C HIS A 143 15.52 -4.55 20.56
N ALA A 144 16.60 -3.98 20.03
CA ALA A 144 17.03 -4.22 18.67
C ALA A 144 17.93 -5.44 18.57
N ARG A 145 17.94 -6.09 17.41
CA ARG A 145 18.86 -7.18 17.08
C ARG A 145 19.78 -6.76 15.94
N VAL A 146 21.02 -7.21 15.99
CA VAL A 146 21.99 -7.01 14.90
C VAL A 146 21.76 -8.06 13.83
N VAL A 147 21.57 -7.62 12.57
CA VAL A 147 21.29 -8.50 11.44
C VAL A 147 22.49 -8.54 10.49
N ARG A 148 22.98 -9.75 10.18
CA ARG A 148 23.94 -9.97 9.11
C ARG A 148 23.22 -10.49 7.87
N ASP A 149 23.05 -9.65 6.89
CA ASP A 149 22.38 -10.02 5.65
C ASP A 149 23.28 -10.93 4.80
N ARG A 150 22.83 -12.17 4.57
CA ARG A 150 23.49 -13.17 3.73
C ARG A 150 22.52 -13.85 2.77
N PHE A 151 21.37 -13.23 2.52
CA PHE A 151 20.34 -13.83 1.69
C PHE A 151 20.81 -13.99 0.24
N ASP A 152 20.63 -15.20 -0.29
CA ASP A 152 20.92 -15.51 -1.70
C ASP A 152 19.66 -15.31 -2.54
N TRP A 153 19.70 -14.31 -3.41
CA TRP A 153 18.63 -14.01 -4.35
C TRP A 153 18.64 -14.91 -5.59
N GLY A 154 19.69 -15.70 -5.81
CA GLY A 154 19.89 -16.47 -7.04
C GLY A 154 19.87 -15.58 -8.28
N ASP A 155 19.38 -16.16 -9.39
CA ASP A 155 19.26 -15.47 -10.70
C ASP A 155 17.89 -14.82 -10.92
N THR A 156 17.08 -14.67 -9.88
CA THR A 156 15.76 -14.06 -9.99
C THR A 156 15.88 -12.59 -10.41
N PRO A 157 15.35 -12.20 -11.57
CA PRO A 157 15.45 -10.84 -12.05
C PRO A 157 14.53 -9.92 -11.22
N GLN A 158 14.96 -8.67 -11.02
CA GLN A 158 14.08 -7.64 -10.53
C GLN A 158 13.11 -7.23 -11.65
N SER A 159 11.85 -7.08 -11.33
CA SER A 159 10.84 -6.62 -12.30
C SER A 159 11.08 -5.16 -12.70
N LYS A 160 10.65 -4.80 -13.91
CA LYS A 160 10.77 -3.44 -14.47
C LYS A 160 9.48 -3.03 -15.19
N LYS A 161 8.32 -3.47 -14.69
CA LYS A 161 7.04 -3.08 -15.28
C LYS A 161 6.78 -1.59 -15.05
N GLU A 162 6.16 -0.95 -16.01
CA GLU A 162 5.61 0.39 -15.82
C GLU A 162 4.38 0.32 -14.89
N LEU A 163 4.07 1.42 -14.20
CA LEU A 163 2.92 1.43 -13.28
C LEU A 163 1.62 1.10 -14.01
N CYS A 164 1.40 1.64 -15.20
CA CYS A 164 0.20 1.37 -16.00
C CYS A 164 0.02 -0.09 -16.43
N ASP A 165 1.11 -0.90 -16.42
CA ASP A 165 1.06 -2.34 -16.70
C ASP A 165 0.71 -3.18 -15.48
N LEU A 166 0.65 -2.57 -14.30
CA LEU A 166 0.32 -3.27 -13.07
C LEU A 166 -1.20 -3.46 -12.93
N ILE A 167 -1.53 -4.55 -12.29
CA ILE A 167 -2.85 -4.85 -11.72
C ILE A 167 -2.55 -5.18 -10.28
N ILE A 168 -2.86 -4.22 -9.41
CA ILE A 168 -2.48 -4.24 -8.01
C ILE A 168 -3.56 -4.97 -7.19
N TYR A 169 -3.11 -5.87 -6.34
CA TYR A 169 -3.92 -6.62 -5.39
C TYR A 169 -3.50 -6.24 -3.98
N GLU A 170 -4.31 -5.43 -3.31
CA GLU A 170 -4.07 -5.03 -1.93
C GLU A 170 -4.42 -6.17 -1.00
N LEU A 171 -3.51 -6.54 -0.11
CA LEU A 171 -3.74 -7.61 0.85
C LEU A 171 -3.03 -7.39 2.20
N HIS A 172 -3.64 -7.93 3.25
CA HIS A 172 -3.06 -8.02 4.58
C HIS A 172 -2.47 -9.41 4.80
N VAL A 173 -1.19 -9.50 5.17
CA VAL A 173 -0.45 -10.78 5.28
C VAL A 173 -1.17 -11.78 6.17
N ARG A 174 -1.67 -11.34 7.33
CA ARG A 174 -2.34 -12.21 8.29
C ARG A 174 -3.73 -12.61 7.81
N ASP A 175 -4.59 -11.64 7.46
CA ASP A 175 -5.99 -11.89 7.12
C ASP A 175 -6.14 -12.76 5.89
N PHE A 176 -5.21 -12.65 4.94
CA PHE A 176 -5.24 -13.38 3.69
C PHE A 176 -5.25 -14.90 3.86
N THR A 177 -4.53 -15.41 4.87
CA THR A 177 -4.39 -16.87 5.04
C THR A 177 -4.78 -17.39 6.42
N HIS A 178 -5.12 -16.53 7.39
CA HIS A 178 -5.30 -16.95 8.77
C HIS A 178 -6.55 -17.81 8.99
N HIS A 179 -7.62 -17.58 8.22
CA HIS A 179 -8.83 -18.40 8.31
C HIS A 179 -8.51 -19.88 7.98
N PRO A 180 -9.04 -20.85 8.74
CA PRO A 180 -8.76 -22.29 8.50
C PRO A 180 -9.06 -22.78 7.09
N SER A 181 -10.05 -22.18 6.41
CA SER A 181 -10.41 -22.54 5.02
C SER A 181 -9.34 -22.19 3.99
N SER A 182 -8.31 -21.42 4.37
CA SER A 182 -7.18 -21.13 3.47
C SER A 182 -6.43 -22.39 3.04
N GLY A 183 -6.45 -23.44 3.88
CA GLY A 183 -5.77 -24.70 3.61
C GLY A 183 -4.25 -24.65 3.64
N VAL A 184 -3.64 -23.50 3.99
CA VAL A 184 -2.19 -23.37 4.07
C VAL A 184 -1.65 -23.89 5.40
N ARG A 185 -0.38 -24.30 5.39
CA ARG A 185 0.30 -24.85 6.57
C ARG A 185 0.61 -23.77 7.61
N HIS A 186 1.13 -22.63 7.17
CA HIS A 186 1.58 -21.54 8.04
C HIS A 186 0.64 -20.33 7.93
N ARG A 187 -0.54 -20.47 8.50
CA ARG A 187 -1.60 -19.46 8.39
C ARG A 187 -1.21 -18.12 8.99
N GLY A 188 -1.51 -17.04 8.28
CA GLY A 188 -1.29 -15.66 8.71
C GLY A 188 0.17 -15.22 8.70
N THR A 189 1.03 -15.87 7.92
CA THR A 189 2.47 -15.60 7.86
C THR A 189 2.95 -15.38 6.41
N PHE A 190 4.18 -14.89 6.25
CA PHE A 190 4.85 -14.78 4.96
C PHE A 190 4.92 -16.13 4.22
N SER A 191 5.21 -17.21 4.95
CA SER A 191 5.20 -18.56 4.39
C SER A 191 3.81 -19.00 3.94
N GLY A 192 2.76 -18.65 4.68
CA GLY A 192 1.38 -18.93 4.31
C GLY A 192 0.96 -18.17 3.05
N LEU A 193 1.38 -16.91 2.92
CA LEU A 193 1.15 -16.13 1.69
C LEU A 193 1.90 -16.76 0.50
N MET A 194 3.12 -17.24 0.69
CA MET A 194 3.90 -17.92 -0.34
C MET A 194 3.16 -19.16 -0.90
N GLU A 195 2.46 -19.92 -0.05
CA GLU A 195 1.64 -21.05 -0.48
C GLU A 195 0.47 -20.64 -1.38
N LYS A 196 0.06 -19.36 -1.39
CA LYS A 196 -1.01 -18.80 -2.23
C LYS A 196 -0.53 -18.16 -3.54
N ILE A 197 0.76 -18.18 -3.83
CA ILE A 197 1.28 -17.66 -5.12
C ILE A 197 0.63 -18.33 -6.34
N PRO A 198 0.37 -19.65 -6.36
CA PRO A 198 -0.36 -20.25 -7.49
C PRO A 198 -1.76 -19.67 -7.73
N TYR A 199 -2.48 -19.31 -6.65
CA TYR A 199 -3.77 -18.64 -6.73
C TYR A 199 -3.63 -17.23 -7.33
N LEU A 200 -2.69 -16.41 -6.82
CA LEU A 200 -2.42 -15.07 -7.34
C LEU A 200 -2.08 -15.09 -8.85
N LYS A 201 -1.34 -16.11 -9.24
CA LYS A 201 -0.98 -16.34 -10.64
C LYS A 201 -2.18 -16.78 -11.50
N GLU A 202 -3.05 -17.65 -10.97
CA GLU A 202 -4.30 -18.05 -11.64
C GLU A 202 -5.23 -16.86 -11.82
N LEU A 203 -5.39 -16.02 -10.80
CA LEU A 203 -6.17 -14.77 -10.87
C LEU A 203 -5.61 -13.82 -11.93
N GLY A 204 -4.29 -13.83 -12.09
CA GLY A 204 -3.62 -13.08 -13.15
C GLY A 204 -3.12 -11.70 -12.73
N ILE A 205 -3.13 -11.36 -11.43
CA ILE A 205 -2.51 -10.11 -10.94
C ILE A 205 -0.99 -10.13 -11.15
N ASN A 206 -0.35 -9.00 -11.17
CA ASN A 206 1.09 -8.88 -11.37
C ASN A 206 1.79 -7.93 -10.40
N ALA A 207 1.06 -7.42 -9.42
CA ALA A 207 1.60 -6.73 -8.26
C ALA A 207 0.74 -7.01 -7.02
N VAL A 208 1.39 -7.18 -5.87
CA VAL A 208 0.74 -7.16 -4.57
C VAL A 208 1.13 -5.87 -3.84
N GLU A 209 0.14 -5.21 -3.24
CA GLU A 209 0.36 -4.13 -2.30
C GLU A 209 0.10 -4.69 -0.90
N LEU A 210 1.18 -4.84 -0.13
CA LEU A 210 1.10 -5.39 1.21
C LEU A 210 0.79 -4.28 2.20
N MET A 211 -0.32 -4.39 2.91
CA MET A 211 -0.59 -3.57 4.09
C MET A 211 0.61 -3.64 5.05
N PRO A 212 0.78 -2.70 6.01
CA PRO A 212 2.05 -2.50 6.69
C PRO A 212 2.68 -3.79 7.23
N ILE A 213 3.93 -4.01 6.84
CA ILE A 213 4.75 -5.16 7.27
C ILE A 213 5.92 -4.75 8.17
N PHE A 214 6.11 -3.47 8.40
CA PHE A 214 7.10 -3.00 9.36
C PHE A 214 6.73 -3.47 10.77
N GLU A 215 7.73 -3.59 11.66
CA GLU A 215 7.46 -4.05 13.03
C GLU A 215 6.49 -3.10 13.75
N PHE A 216 5.40 -3.67 14.24
CA PHE A 216 4.40 -3.03 15.09
C PHE A 216 3.99 -3.98 16.22
N ASP A 217 3.36 -3.44 17.25
CA ASP A 217 2.86 -4.20 18.39
C ASP A 217 1.32 -4.17 18.37
N GLU A 218 0.72 -5.26 17.95
CA GLU A 218 -0.75 -5.40 17.87
C GLU A 218 -1.44 -5.32 19.22
N THR A 219 -0.68 -5.45 20.32
CA THR A 219 -1.22 -5.38 21.68
C THR A 219 -1.17 -3.98 22.29
N MET A 220 -0.44 -3.02 21.67
CA MET A 220 -0.14 -1.71 22.25
C MET A 220 -1.39 -0.92 22.65
N ASN A 221 -2.39 -0.88 21.79
CA ASN A 221 -3.67 -0.20 22.03
C ASN A 221 -4.81 -1.21 22.21
N SER A 222 -4.49 -2.43 22.63
CA SER A 222 -5.49 -3.46 22.83
C SER A 222 -6.49 -3.08 23.91
N ARG A 223 -7.75 -3.44 23.70
CA ARG A 223 -8.86 -3.19 24.63
C ARG A 223 -9.80 -4.36 24.68
N THR A 224 -10.59 -4.44 25.72
CA THR A 224 -11.60 -5.50 25.86
C THR A 224 -12.98 -4.91 25.59
N VAL A 225 -13.71 -5.50 24.65
CA VAL A 225 -15.09 -5.16 24.31
C VAL A 225 -15.92 -6.45 24.40
N ASP A 226 -16.97 -6.45 25.18
CA ASP A 226 -17.86 -7.60 25.42
C ASP A 226 -17.12 -8.90 25.78
N GLY A 227 -16.04 -8.77 26.58
CA GLY A 227 -15.21 -9.89 27.02
C GLY A 227 -14.22 -10.41 25.97
N LYS A 228 -14.12 -9.78 24.79
CA LYS A 228 -13.17 -10.11 23.75
C LYS A 228 -12.04 -9.07 23.72
N GLN A 229 -10.80 -9.55 23.67
CA GLN A 229 -9.65 -8.67 23.44
C GLN A 229 -9.60 -8.29 21.97
N LEU A 230 -9.55 -7.00 21.68
CA LEU A 230 -9.33 -6.43 20.35
C LEU A 230 -7.87 -6.02 20.23
N LEU A 231 -7.25 -6.38 19.10
CA LEU A 231 -5.86 -6.12 18.77
C LEU A 231 -5.79 -5.18 17.56
N GLU A 232 -4.78 -4.34 17.48
CA GLU A 232 -4.51 -3.56 16.27
C GLU A 232 -3.83 -4.45 15.22
N CYS A 233 -4.61 -4.94 14.24
CA CYS A 233 -4.14 -5.95 13.30
C CYS A 233 -3.49 -5.38 12.05
N TRP A 234 -3.89 -4.18 11.60
CA TRP A 234 -3.49 -3.67 10.29
C TRP A 234 -2.04 -3.20 10.19
N GLY A 235 -1.42 -2.83 11.32
CA GLY A 235 -0.01 -2.42 11.35
C GLY A 235 0.25 -0.94 11.09
N TYR A 236 -0.76 -0.09 11.01
CA TYR A 236 -0.58 1.38 10.90
C TYR A 236 -0.16 2.01 12.24
N ASN A 237 0.77 1.37 12.92
CA ASN A 237 1.29 1.81 14.22
C ASN A 237 2.76 1.37 14.38
N THR A 238 3.63 1.93 13.55
CA THR A 238 5.01 1.47 13.37
C THR A 238 5.87 1.69 14.62
N VAL A 239 6.51 0.61 15.08
CA VAL A 239 7.54 0.58 16.13
C VAL A 239 8.95 0.61 15.51
N GLY A 240 9.19 -0.19 14.47
CA GLY A 240 10.49 -0.33 13.82
C GLY A 240 10.44 -0.21 12.31
N PHE A 241 10.99 0.88 11.75
CA PHE A 241 10.89 1.20 10.32
C PHE A 241 11.77 0.31 9.41
N PHE A 242 12.85 -0.27 9.93
CA PHE A 242 13.79 -1.10 9.16
C PHE A 242 13.60 -2.59 9.41
N ALA A 243 12.67 -2.96 10.29
CA ALA A 243 12.43 -4.33 10.68
C ALA A 243 11.11 -4.85 10.09
N PRO A 244 11.07 -6.05 9.48
CA PRO A 244 9.82 -6.72 9.17
C PRO A 244 9.15 -7.19 10.46
N ASN A 245 7.82 -7.23 10.46
CA ASN A 245 7.06 -7.70 11.62
C ASN A 245 7.42 -9.15 11.95
N SER A 246 7.90 -9.37 13.17
CA SER A 246 8.38 -10.66 13.64
C SER A 246 7.27 -11.70 13.78
N SER A 247 6.02 -11.26 14.05
CA SER A 247 4.85 -12.14 14.16
C SER A 247 4.34 -12.65 12.81
N TYR A 248 4.77 -12.07 11.68
CA TYR A 248 4.45 -12.56 10.35
C TYR A 248 5.38 -13.67 9.86
N ALA A 249 6.43 -14.02 10.63
CA ALA A 249 7.27 -15.18 10.33
C ALA A 249 6.63 -16.47 10.86
N ALA A 250 6.72 -17.54 10.08
CA ALA A 250 6.30 -18.87 10.49
C ALA A 250 7.26 -19.50 11.50
N ALA A 251 8.55 -19.15 11.42
CA ALA A 251 9.61 -19.62 12.29
C ALA A 251 9.97 -18.54 13.32
N ASN A 252 9.84 -18.88 14.62
CA ASN A 252 10.23 -18.01 15.73
C ASN A 252 11.73 -18.05 16.04
N GLU A 253 12.56 -18.25 15.03
CA GLU A 253 14.00 -18.27 15.18
C GLU A 253 14.60 -16.87 15.02
N HIS A 254 15.76 -16.67 15.61
CA HIS A 254 16.44 -15.36 15.59
C HIS A 254 16.71 -14.87 14.15
N ASN A 255 16.23 -13.68 13.82
CA ASN A 255 16.38 -13.02 12.52
C ASN A 255 15.80 -13.80 11.30
N GLN A 256 14.89 -14.73 11.50
CA GLN A 256 14.28 -15.50 10.40
C GLN A 256 13.17 -14.73 9.68
N GLU A 257 12.53 -13.76 10.34
CA GLU A 257 11.49 -12.92 9.73
C GLU A 257 11.98 -12.21 8.47
N GLY A 258 13.19 -11.65 8.48
CA GLY A 258 13.79 -11.03 7.32
C GLY A 258 14.11 -12.02 6.20
N THR A 259 14.61 -13.21 6.54
CA THR A 259 14.90 -14.28 5.58
C THR A 259 13.61 -14.81 4.93
N GLU A 260 12.59 -15.02 5.74
CA GLU A 260 11.29 -15.52 5.27
C GLU A 260 10.61 -14.50 4.33
N PHE A 261 10.63 -13.22 4.70
CA PHE A 261 10.08 -12.17 3.85
C PHE A 261 10.85 -12.01 2.52
N LYS A 262 12.18 -12.07 2.54
CA LYS A 262 12.98 -12.09 1.30
C LYS A 262 12.68 -13.30 0.42
N THR A 263 12.43 -14.46 1.05
CA THR A 263 12.02 -15.67 0.33
C THR A 263 10.68 -15.45 -0.37
N LEU A 264 9.69 -14.88 0.33
CA LEU A 264 8.40 -14.54 -0.27
C LEU A 264 8.57 -13.60 -1.48
N ILE A 265 9.35 -12.53 -1.34
CA ILE A 265 9.59 -11.57 -2.44
C ILE A 265 10.27 -12.28 -3.63
N ARG A 266 11.28 -13.11 -3.37
CA ARG A 266 11.95 -13.87 -4.43
C ARG A 266 10.98 -14.77 -5.20
N GLU A 267 10.11 -15.49 -4.49
CA GLU A 267 9.11 -16.38 -5.10
C GLU A 267 8.03 -15.57 -5.86
N LEU A 268 7.60 -14.43 -5.36
CA LEU A 268 6.69 -13.52 -6.09
C LEU A 268 7.35 -13.04 -7.39
N HIS A 269 8.60 -12.57 -7.33
CA HIS A 269 9.35 -12.14 -8.52
C HIS A 269 9.55 -13.26 -9.53
N ALA A 270 9.85 -14.48 -9.07
CA ALA A 270 9.97 -15.66 -9.93
C ALA A 270 8.66 -15.99 -10.67
N ASN A 271 7.53 -15.56 -10.14
CA ASN A 271 6.21 -15.69 -10.76
C ASN A 271 5.72 -14.39 -11.46
N GLY A 272 6.59 -13.39 -11.62
CA GLY A 272 6.30 -12.15 -12.34
C GLY A 272 5.41 -11.17 -11.57
N ILE A 273 5.33 -11.29 -10.26
CA ILE A 273 4.53 -10.44 -9.36
C ILE A 273 5.46 -9.47 -8.63
N GLU A 274 5.21 -8.17 -8.76
CA GLU A 274 5.91 -7.12 -8.03
C GLU A 274 5.37 -6.97 -6.61
N VAL A 275 6.20 -6.40 -5.73
CA VAL A 275 5.85 -6.16 -4.32
C VAL A 275 5.90 -4.67 -4.02
N ILE A 276 4.77 -4.11 -3.63
CA ILE A 276 4.62 -2.74 -3.13
C ILE A 276 4.39 -2.83 -1.64
N LEU A 277 5.08 -2.01 -0.86
CA LEU A 277 4.88 -1.92 0.59
C LEU A 277 4.07 -0.67 0.93
N ASP A 278 3.04 -0.85 1.74
CA ASP A 278 2.38 0.25 2.41
C ASP A 278 3.23 0.72 3.59
N VAL A 279 3.64 1.99 3.59
CA VAL A 279 4.58 2.56 4.55
C VAL A 279 4.00 3.75 5.28
N VAL A 280 4.19 3.77 6.60
CA VAL A 280 3.61 4.75 7.51
C VAL A 280 4.71 5.66 8.05
N PHE A 281 4.97 6.78 7.37
CA PHE A 281 5.94 7.79 7.83
C PHE A 281 5.28 9.07 8.37
N ASN A 282 3.97 9.09 8.43
CA ASN A 282 3.23 10.26 8.91
C ASN A 282 3.17 10.35 10.44
N HIS A 283 3.27 9.21 11.14
CA HIS A 283 3.26 9.11 12.60
C HIS A 283 4.04 7.88 13.09
N THR A 284 4.13 7.71 14.40
CA THR A 284 4.77 6.57 15.05
C THR A 284 3.87 5.97 16.14
N ALA A 285 4.20 4.77 16.59
CA ALA A 285 3.52 4.07 17.68
C ALA A 285 3.62 4.79 19.05
N GLU A 286 4.41 5.85 19.16
CA GLU A 286 4.63 6.54 20.44
C GLU A 286 3.44 7.41 20.90
N GLY A 287 2.38 7.57 20.06
CA GLY A 287 1.15 8.29 20.41
C GLY A 287 1.42 9.78 20.79
N ASN A 288 0.53 10.36 21.57
CA ASN A 288 0.65 11.74 22.06
C ASN A 288 1.51 11.85 23.34
N GLU A 289 1.38 12.94 24.09
CA GLU A 289 2.11 13.19 25.34
C GLU A 289 1.90 12.10 26.42
N LYS A 290 0.81 11.31 26.32
CA LYS A 290 0.50 10.19 27.23
C LYS A 290 1.00 8.85 26.70
N GLY A 291 1.47 8.81 25.46
CA GLY A 291 1.97 7.61 24.83
C GLY A 291 3.34 7.21 25.35
N LYS A 292 3.71 5.95 25.17
CA LYS A 292 5.00 5.40 25.60
C LYS A 292 6.18 6.11 24.92
N THR A 293 7.28 6.25 25.64
CA THR A 293 8.58 6.54 25.05
C THR A 293 9.24 5.24 24.62
N ILE A 294 9.40 5.06 23.31
CA ILE A 294 9.95 3.84 22.72
C ILE A 294 11.33 4.10 22.11
N SER A 295 11.45 5.18 21.33
CA SER A 295 12.61 5.51 20.51
C SER A 295 12.76 7.03 20.37
N PHE A 296 12.06 7.63 19.42
CA PHE A 296 12.20 9.02 18.98
C PHE A 296 11.94 10.07 20.07
N LYS A 297 10.94 9.85 20.91
CA LYS A 297 10.65 10.76 22.04
C LYS A 297 11.82 10.92 22.99
N GLY A 298 12.49 9.80 23.30
CA GLY A 298 13.61 9.79 24.22
C GLY A 298 14.95 10.19 23.61
N LEU A 299 15.07 10.16 22.27
CA LEU A 299 16.28 10.55 21.54
C LEU A 299 16.32 12.06 21.28
N ASP A 300 15.33 12.59 20.56
CA ASP A 300 15.18 14.01 20.24
C ASP A 300 13.73 14.32 19.84
N ASN A 301 12.84 14.39 20.80
CA ASN A 301 11.41 14.55 20.55
C ASN A 301 11.08 15.76 19.66
N ASN A 302 11.76 16.89 19.88
CA ASN A 302 11.57 18.13 19.14
C ASN A 302 12.15 18.14 17.72
N ILE A 303 12.93 17.14 17.35
CA ILE A 303 13.44 16.91 15.98
C ILE A 303 12.51 16.01 15.20
N TYR A 304 12.12 14.90 15.84
CA TYR A 304 11.36 13.86 15.15
C TYR A 304 9.87 14.20 15.00
N TYR A 305 9.31 15.03 15.90
CA TYR A 305 7.87 15.34 15.86
C TYR A 305 7.58 16.81 15.58
N MET A 306 6.46 17.05 14.90
CA MET A 306 5.90 18.38 14.78
C MET A 306 5.25 18.76 16.11
N LEU A 307 5.76 19.80 16.76
CA LEU A 307 5.30 20.25 18.06
C LEU A 307 4.68 21.65 17.99
N THR A 308 3.63 21.84 18.77
CA THR A 308 3.08 23.16 19.04
C THR A 308 4.05 23.99 19.92
N PRO A 309 3.92 25.31 19.97
CA PRO A 309 4.82 26.15 20.74
C PRO A 309 4.93 25.84 22.24
N ASP A 310 3.96 25.12 22.80
CA ASP A 310 3.91 24.66 24.18
C ASP A 310 4.37 23.22 24.38
N GLY A 311 4.98 22.60 23.34
CA GLY A 311 5.60 21.29 23.39
C GLY A 311 4.65 20.10 23.20
N ASN A 312 3.37 20.34 22.90
CA ASN A 312 2.42 19.29 22.56
C ASN A 312 2.56 18.87 21.08
N TYR A 313 1.92 17.76 20.69
CA TYR A 313 2.03 17.22 19.33
C TYR A 313 0.96 17.81 18.41
N TYR A 314 1.35 18.22 17.21
CA TYR A 314 0.41 18.29 16.10
C TYR A 314 -0.10 16.90 15.75
N ASN A 315 -1.39 16.78 15.42
CA ASN A 315 -2.04 15.50 15.14
C ASN A 315 -2.75 15.50 13.78
N PHE A 316 -2.00 15.72 12.72
CA PHE A 316 -2.52 15.64 11.34
C PHE A 316 -2.75 14.19 10.88
N SER A 317 -2.23 13.22 11.62
CA SER A 317 -2.43 11.79 11.35
C SER A 317 -3.72 11.22 11.97
N GLY A 318 -4.27 11.88 12.99
CA GLY A 318 -5.35 11.31 13.79
C GLY A 318 -4.88 10.30 14.86
N CYS A 319 -3.57 9.93 14.86
CA CYS A 319 -2.99 8.89 15.72
C CYS A 319 -2.22 9.43 16.94
N GLY A 320 -2.33 10.72 17.22
CA GLY A 320 -1.77 11.35 18.42
C GLY A 320 -0.49 12.14 18.20
N ASN A 321 0.29 11.83 17.16
CA ASN A 321 1.49 12.58 16.79
C ASN A 321 1.59 12.75 15.27
N THR A 322 2.49 13.62 14.84
CA THR A 322 2.85 13.81 13.44
C THR A 322 4.37 13.88 13.33
N LEU A 323 4.94 13.04 12.48
CA LEU A 323 6.39 13.02 12.24
C LEU A 323 6.81 14.28 11.48
N ASN A 324 7.93 14.91 11.88
CA ASN A 324 8.50 16.10 11.24
C ASN A 324 9.31 15.71 10.00
N CYS A 325 8.62 15.25 8.96
CA CYS A 325 9.20 14.61 7.79
C CYS A 325 10.18 15.51 7.00
N ASN A 326 10.07 16.83 7.12
CA ASN A 326 10.94 17.78 6.41
C ASN A 326 12.13 18.28 7.25
N HIS A 327 12.28 17.85 8.50
CA HIS A 327 13.52 18.03 9.26
C HIS A 327 14.65 17.19 8.62
N PRO A 328 15.87 17.72 8.40
CA PRO A 328 16.95 17.00 7.70
C PRO A 328 17.26 15.60 8.25
N VAL A 329 17.26 15.43 9.57
CA VAL A 329 17.51 14.14 10.22
C VAL A 329 16.41 13.12 9.88
N VAL A 330 15.16 13.56 9.87
CA VAL A 330 14.01 12.70 9.54
C VAL A 330 13.97 12.39 8.04
N GLN A 331 14.30 13.35 7.18
CA GLN A 331 14.47 13.10 5.73
C GLN A 331 15.50 12.01 5.47
N GLN A 332 16.64 12.07 6.15
CA GLN A 332 17.70 11.08 6.02
C GLN A 332 17.22 9.70 6.48
N LEU A 333 16.54 9.62 7.63
CA LEU A 333 15.96 8.38 8.15
C LEU A 333 15.02 7.72 7.12
N ILE A 334 14.08 8.51 6.57
CA ILE A 334 13.11 8.01 5.59
C ILE A 334 13.82 7.56 4.30
N LEU A 335 14.74 8.36 3.78
CA LEU A 335 15.48 8.01 2.57
C LEU A 335 16.30 6.73 2.75
N GLU A 336 17.03 6.60 3.86
CA GLU A 336 17.81 5.40 4.18
C GLU A 336 16.90 4.17 4.35
N CYS A 337 15.74 4.34 4.97
CA CYS A 337 14.74 3.30 5.14
C CYS A 337 14.28 2.77 3.78
N LEU A 338 13.82 3.64 2.88
CA LEU A 338 13.35 3.22 1.55
C LEU A 338 14.47 2.59 0.70
N ARG A 339 15.69 3.14 0.76
CA ARG A 339 16.87 2.53 0.13
C ARG A 339 17.17 1.15 0.69
N TYR A 340 17.08 0.98 2.02
CA TYR A 340 17.28 -0.31 2.68
C TYR A 340 16.30 -1.37 2.17
N TRP A 341 15.01 -1.07 2.13
CA TRP A 341 14.01 -1.98 1.60
C TRP A 341 14.18 -2.27 0.10
N THR A 342 14.60 -1.27 -0.67
CA THR A 342 14.88 -1.43 -2.10
C THR A 342 16.12 -2.29 -2.34
N ILE A 343 17.22 -2.06 -1.62
CA ILE A 343 18.50 -2.75 -1.85
C ILE A 343 18.48 -4.16 -1.26
N ASN A 344 18.05 -4.30 -0.01
CA ASN A 344 18.18 -5.54 0.73
C ASN A 344 16.98 -6.48 0.55
N TYR A 345 15.78 -5.93 0.28
CA TYR A 345 14.57 -6.72 0.06
C TYR A 345 14.07 -6.69 -1.39
N ARG A 346 14.69 -5.90 -2.27
CA ARG A 346 14.29 -5.76 -3.68
C ARG A 346 12.82 -5.37 -3.87
N VAL A 347 12.29 -4.55 -2.99
CA VAL A 347 10.93 -4.01 -3.08
C VAL A 347 10.78 -3.17 -4.34
N ASP A 348 9.64 -3.28 -5.04
CA ASP A 348 9.39 -2.64 -6.34
C ASP A 348 8.61 -1.33 -6.23
N GLY A 349 7.97 -1.08 -5.08
CA GLY A 349 7.21 0.14 -4.86
C GLY A 349 6.88 0.39 -3.39
N PHE A 350 6.45 1.63 -3.12
CA PHE A 350 5.96 2.06 -1.82
C PHE A 350 4.67 2.86 -2.00
N ARG A 351 3.64 2.52 -1.23
CA ARG A 351 2.45 3.34 -1.02
C ARG A 351 2.60 4.06 0.32
N PHE A 352 2.48 5.36 0.32
CA PHE A 352 2.68 6.19 1.50
C PHE A 352 1.34 6.57 2.13
N ASP A 353 1.13 6.06 3.33
CA ASP A 353 -0.03 6.38 4.15
C ASP A 353 -0.07 7.87 4.50
N LEU A 354 -1.24 8.52 4.36
CA LEU A 354 -1.46 9.95 4.61
C LEU A 354 -0.31 10.84 4.08
N ALA A 355 0.08 10.64 2.82
CA ALA A 355 1.28 11.21 2.23
C ALA A 355 1.30 12.75 2.20
N SER A 356 0.16 13.42 2.30
CA SER A 356 0.10 14.88 2.40
C SER A 356 0.84 15.43 3.63
N ILE A 357 0.99 14.64 4.68
CA ILE A 357 1.79 15.00 5.87
C ILE A 357 3.27 15.17 5.51
N LEU A 358 3.80 14.36 4.59
CA LEU A 358 5.20 14.44 4.15
C LEU A 358 5.50 15.76 3.41
N GLY A 359 4.47 16.50 3.04
CA GLY A 359 4.54 17.82 2.40
C GLY A 359 4.30 18.99 3.35
N ARG A 360 4.24 18.79 4.66
CA ARG A 360 4.01 19.87 5.64
C ARG A 360 5.29 20.44 6.22
N ASN A 361 5.27 21.75 6.50
CA ASN A 361 6.26 22.46 7.34
C ASN A 361 6.15 22.06 8.81
N GLU A 362 7.12 22.46 9.61
CA GLU A 362 7.14 22.26 11.09
C GLU A 362 5.91 22.87 11.80
N ASP A 363 5.35 23.96 11.26
CA ASP A 363 4.13 24.61 11.76
C ASP A 363 2.82 23.96 11.24
N GLY A 364 2.93 22.89 10.48
CA GLY A 364 1.82 22.17 9.88
C GLY A 364 1.30 22.74 8.57
N SER A 365 1.79 23.88 8.10
CA SER A 365 1.38 24.44 6.81
C SER A 365 1.86 23.61 5.62
N PRO A 366 1.06 23.45 4.53
CA PRO A 366 1.49 22.68 3.37
C PRO A 366 2.54 23.45 2.55
N MET A 367 3.54 22.72 2.04
CA MET A 367 4.58 23.25 1.15
C MET A 367 4.23 23.03 -0.31
N ASN A 368 4.58 23.99 -1.17
CA ASN A 368 4.48 23.82 -2.63
C ASN A 368 5.62 22.93 -3.19
N ASN A 369 6.75 22.87 -2.53
CA ASN A 369 7.92 22.10 -2.97
C ASN A 369 8.62 21.44 -1.77
N PRO A 370 8.03 20.39 -1.19
CA PRO A 370 8.56 19.72 -0.01
C PRO A 370 9.93 19.09 -0.28
N PRO A 371 10.95 19.37 0.56
CA PRO A 371 12.29 18.82 0.38
C PRO A 371 12.32 17.29 0.35
N LEU A 372 11.60 16.63 1.25
CA LEU A 372 11.55 15.16 1.31
C LEU A 372 10.99 14.58 0.00
N LEU A 373 9.80 15.02 -0.44
CA LEU A 373 9.16 14.46 -1.64
C LEU A 373 10.03 14.64 -2.88
N ARG A 374 10.71 15.80 -2.98
CA ARG A 374 11.66 16.05 -4.06
C ARG A 374 12.89 15.16 -4.00
N THR A 375 13.43 14.93 -2.78
CA THR A 375 14.56 14.04 -2.57
C THR A 375 14.22 12.61 -2.98
N LEU A 376 13.08 12.10 -2.56
CA LEU A 376 12.62 10.75 -2.92
C LEU A 376 12.38 10.62 -4.45
N ALA A 377 11.77 11.64 -5.07
CA ALA A 377 11.48 11.64 -6.50
C ALA A 377 12.74 11.59 -7.39
N ASN A 378 13.86 12.14 -6.91
CA ASN A 378 15.10 12.26 -7.67
C ASN A 378 16.22 11.31 -7.20
N ASP A 379 15.94 10.44 -6.23
CA ASP A 379 16.93 9.50 -5.74
C ASP A 379 17.28 8.44 -6.78
N PRO A 380 18.59 8.27 -7.14
CA PRO A 380 18.99 7.35 -8.18
C PRO A 380 18.77 5.87 -7.83
N ILE A 381 18.73 5.50 -6.55
CA ILE A 381 18.43 4.13 -6.10
C ILE A 381 16.93 3.84 -6.23
N LEU A 382 16.10 4.85 -5.99
CA LEU A 382 14.64 4.74 -6.08
C LEU A 382 14.12 5.00 -7.51
N SER A 383 14.98 5.24 -8.50
CA SER A 383 14.57 5.68 -9.85
C SER A 383 13.56 4.75 -10.56
N ASN A 384 13.63 3.45 -10.32
CA ASN A 384 12.70 2.45 -10.87
C ASN A 384 11.63 1.96 -9.87
N VAL A 385 11.63 2.49 -8.65
CA VAL A 385 10.70 2.10 -7.60
C VAL A 385 9.44 2.93 -7.72
N LYS A 386 8.25 2.32 -7.67
CA LYS A 386 6.97 3.04 -7.71
C LYS A 386 6.81 3.83 -6.42
N LEU A 387 6.44 5.11 -6.51
CA LEU A 387 6.10 5.97 -5.39
C LEU A 387 4.63 6.34 -5.54
N ILE A 388 3.80 5.86 -4.63
CA ILE A 388 2.34 6.02 -4.68
C ILE A 388 1.91 6.77 -3.41
N ALA A 389 1.21 7.87 -3.58
CA ALA A 389 0.74 8.70 -2.48
C ALA A 389 -0.75 8.44 -2.18
N GLU A 390 -1.06 8.25 -0.92
CA GLU A 390 -2.38 8.58 -0.42
C GLU A 390 -2.42 10.10 -0.21
N ALA A 391 -2.91 10.83 -1.22
CA ALA A 391 -2.72 12.27 -1.35
C ALA A 391 -3.69 13.09 -0.49
N TRP A 392 -3.87 12.72 0.78
CA TRP A 392 -4.65 13.43 1.81
C TRP A 392 -4.11 13.19 3.21
N ASP A 393 -4.72 13.83 4.21
CA ASP A 393 -4.45 13.57 5.63
C ASP A 393 -5.68 13.78 6.52
N ALA A 394 -5.58 13.41 7.80
CA ALA A 394 -6.66 13.57 8.78
C ALA A 394 -6.85 15.03 9.24
N GLY A 395 -5.93 15.92 8.91
CA GLY A 395 -6.04 17.37 9.14
C GLY A 395 -6.85 18.11 8.08
N GLY A 396 -7.42 17.39 7.09
CA GLY A 396 -8.30 17.94 6.07
C GLY A 396 -7.59 18.42 4.79
N LEU A 397 -6.30 18.19 4.63
CA LEU A 397 -5.59 18.46 3.38
C LEU A 397 -5.92 17.33 2.37
N TYR A 398 -6.41 17.72 1.18
CA TYR A 398 -6.76 16.80 0.09
C TYR A 398 -6.08 17.26 -1.19
N GLN A 399 -5.09 16.51 -1.68
CA GLN A 399 -4.20 16.90 -2.78
C GLN A 399 -4.29 15.96 -4.00
N VAL A 400 -5.36 15.18 -4.13
CA VAL A 400 -5.55 14.31 -5.31
C VAL A 400 -5.63 15.17 -6.57
N GLY A 401 -4.73 14.91 -7.53
CA GLY A 401 -4.52 15.68 -8.74
C GLY A 401 -3.61 16.91 -8.57
N SER A 402 -3.10 17.14 -7.35
CA SER A 402 -2.23 18.29 -7.05
C SER A 402 -1.11 17.95 -6.05
N PHE A 403 -0.80 16.67 -5.88
CA PHE A 403 0.26 16.24 -4.97
C PHE A 403 1.63 16.79 -5.42
N PRO A 404 2.38 17.44 -4.50
CA PRO A 404 3.55 18.25 -4.88
C PRO A 404 4.78 17.38 -5.13
N ALA A 405 4.95 16.82 -6.32
CA ALA A 405 6.20 16.16 -6.68
C ALA A 405 6.40 15.86 -8.16
N SER A 406 6.05 16.81 -9.03
CA SER A 406 6.58 16.92 -10.39
C SER A 406 6.58 15.63 -11.25
N GLY A 407 5.43 14.94 -11.33
CA GLY A 407 5.22 13.88 -12.33
C GLY A 407 5.96 12.54 -12.06
N ARG A 408 6.59 12.39 -10.87
CA ARG A 408 7.28 11.15 -10.47
C ARG A 408 6.40 10.27 -9.57
N TRP A 409 5.52 10.89 -8.80
CA TRP A 409 4.60 10.23 -7.90
C TRP A 409 3.31 9.86 -8.61
N ALA A 410 2.79 8.69 -8.27
CA ALA A 410 1.41 8.34 -8.55
C ALA A 410 0.55 8.56 -7.30
N GLU A 411 -0.76 8.61 -7.48
CA GLU A 411 -1.70 8.87 -6.40
C GLU A 411 -2.80 7.80 -6.37
N TRP A 412 -3.21 7.38 -5.19
CA TRP A 412 -4.51 6.74 -5.04
C TRP A 412 -5.61 7.72 -5.44
N ASN A 413 -6.35 7.39 -6.49
CA ASN A 413 -7.35 8.30 -7.05
C ASN A 413 -8.67 8.22 -6.28
N GLY A 414 -8.76 8.95 -5.17
CA GLY A 414 -9.97 9.02 -4.35
C GLY A 414 -11.17 9.61 -5.09
N ARG A 415 -10.95 10.51 -6.07
CA ARG A 415 -12.04 11.05 -6.89
C ARG A 415 -12.61 10.01 -7.84
N TYR A 416 -11.78 9.16 -8.42
CA TYR A 416 -12.22 8.00 -9.19
C TYR A 416 -13.16 7.12 -8.35
N ARG A 417 -12.70 6.72 -7.15
CA ARG A 417 -13.49 5.92 -6.22
C ARG A 417 -14.87 6.54 -5.99
N ASP A 418 -14.89 7.81 -5.63
CA ASP A 418 -16.11 8.51 -5.23
C ASP A 418 -17.09 8.71 -6.39
N ALA A 419 -16.59 9.12 -7.56
CA ALA A 419 -17.40 9.30 -8.76
C ALA A 419 -18.02 7.98 -9.24
N LEU A 420 -17.22 6.91 -9.29
CA LEU A 420 -17.68 5.61 -9.79
C LEU A 420 -18.61 4.91 -8.80
N ARG A 421 -18.35 4.97 -7.49
CA ARG A 421 -19.29 4.43 -6.49
C ARG A 421 -20.66 5.11 -6.59
N SER A 422 -20.69 6.45 -6.63
CA SER A 422 -21.92 7.22 -6.78
C SER A 422 -22.65 6.92 -8.09
N PHE A 423 -21.94 6.87 -9.21
CA PHE A 423 -22.56 6.61 -10.49
C PHE A 423 -23.10 5.18 -10.59
N LEU A 424 -22.32 4.17 -10.22
CA LEU A 424 -22.71 2.75 -10.33
C LEU A 424 -23.95 2.43 -9.48
N LYS A 425 -24.12 3.02 -8.28
CA LYS A 425 -25.36 2.82 -7.51
C LYS A 425 -26.59 3.52 -8.13
N GLY A 426 -26.38 4.37 -9.14
CA GLY A 426 -27.43 5.01 -9.90
C GLY A 426 -27.75 6.44 -9.47
N GLU A 427 -26.83 7.15 -8.79
CA GLU A 427 -26.98 8.59 -8.60
C GLU A 427 -26.84 9.30 -9.94
N CYS A 428 -27.79 10.18 -10.24
CA CYS A 428 -27.64 11.12 -11.36
C CYS A 428 -26.71 12.27 -10.94
N TRP A 429 -26.28 13.08 -11.92
CA TRP A 429 -25.39 14.24 -11.77
C TRP A 429 -23.88 13.90 -11.76
N ASN A 430 -23.49 12.63 -11.78
CA ASN A 430 -22.10 12.18 -11.77
C ASN A 430 -21.65 11.48 -13.07
N ALA A 431 -22.49 11.46 -14.11
CA ALA A 431 -22.17 10.74 -15.37
C ALA A 431 -20.91 11.29 -16.05
N TRP A 432 -20.74 12.61 -16.04
CA TRP A 432 -19.57 13.28 -16.60
C TRP A 432 -18.29 12.91 -15.83
N ASP A 433 -18.32 13.03 -14.49
CA ASP A 433 -17.17 12.69 -13.64
C ASP A 433 -16.80 11.22 -13.76
N ALA A 434 -17.79 10.33 -13.86
CA ALA A 434 -17.57 8.90 -14.07
C ALA A 434 -16.93 8.60 -15.44
N ALA A 435 -17.42 9.23 -16.52
CA ALA A 435 -16.87 9.09 -17.86
C ALA A 435 -15.42 9.61 -17.93
N TRP A 436 -15.14 10.75 -17.33
CA TRP A 436 -13.77 11.29 -17.21
C TRP A 436 -12.85 10.40 -16.38
N SER A 437 -13.35 9.82 -15.28
CA SER A 437 -12.62 8.89 -14.46
C SER A 437 -12.19 7.65 -15.24
N ILE A 438 -13.11 7.05 -16.04
CA ILE A 438 -12.80 5.91 -16.90
C ILE A 438 -11.77 6.29 -17.97
N SER A 439 -11.86 7.51 -18.51
CA SER A 439 -10.95 8.02 -19.53
C SER A 439 -9.55 8.35 -19.03
N GLY A 440 -9.28 8.26 -17.71
CA GLY A 440 -7.97 8.48 -17.08
C GLY A 440 -7.85 9.77 -16.30
N SER A 441 -8.96 10.38 -15.87
CA SER A 441 -8.99 11.59 -15.02
C SER A 441 -8.11 12.72 -15.55
N GLY A 442 -8.27 13.05 -16.84
CA GLY A 442 -7.46 14.05 -17.53
C GLY A 442 -7.58 15.46 -16.95
N ASP A 443 -8.68 15.76 -16.23
CA ASP A 443 -8.88 16.98 -15.46
C ASP A 443 -7.94 17.10 -14.25
N LEU A 444 -7.48 15.97 -13.70
CA LEU A 444 -6.57 15.92 -12.55
C LEU A 444 -5.10 15.85 -12.97
N TYR A 445 -4.80 14.99 -13.95
CA TYR A 445 -3.41 14.60 -14.26
C TYR A 445 -2.90 15.16 -15.59
N GLY A 446 -3.59 16.14 -16.16
CA GLY A 446 -3.24 16.76 -17.45
C GLY A 446 -3.84 16.03 -18.65
N GLY A 447 -4.38 16.81 -19.58
CA GLY A 447 -5.14 16.30 -20.71
C GLY A 447 -4.30 15.50 -21.70
N PHE A 448 -4.99 14.68 -22.47
CA PHE A 448 -4.45 13.85 -23.56
C PHE A 448 -3.80 14.66 -24.70
N TYR A 449 -3.85 15.98 -24.67
CA TYR A 449 -3.44 16.89 -25.74
C TYR A 449 -2.46 17.96 -25.26
N ASP A 450 -1.32 17.56 -24.72
CA ASP A 450 -0.17 18.49 -24.76
C ASP A 450 0.64 18.21 -26.03
N HIS A 451 0.37 18.97 -27.06
CA HIS A 451 1.02 18.85 -28.36
C HIS A 451 2.54 19.14 -28.34
N ASN A 452 3.08 19.62 -27.24
CA ASN A 452 4.46 20.12 -27.20
C ASN A 452 5.39 19.47 -26.18
N HIS A 453 4.91 18.60 -25.28
CA HIS A 453 5.76 18.07 -24.23
C HIS A 453 5.53 16.59 -23.96
N ASN A 454 6.58 15.85 -23.85
CA ASN A 454 6.67 14.45 -23.46
C ASN A 454 6.18 14.15 -22.01
N ASN A 455 5.28 14.93 -21.46
CA ASN A 455 4.71 14.72 -20.13
C ASN A 455 3.43 13.87 -20.22
N TYR A 456 3.61 12.59 -20.48
CA TYR A 456 2.56 11.57 -20.40
C TYR A 456 2.29 11.15 -18.95
N ALA A 457 2.21 12.12 -18.03
CA ALA A 457 2.02 11.84 -16.61
C ALA A 457 0.66 11.21 -16.32
N GLY A 458 -0.38 11.49 -17.13
CA GLY A 458 -1.76 11.18 -16.79
C GLY A 458 -2.05 9.70 -16.48
N TYR A 459 -1.67 8.76 -17.35
CA TYR A 459 -2.03 7.34 -17.13
C TYR A 459 -1.07 6.57 -16.21
N ASN A 460 0.15 7.09 -15.99
CA ASN A 460 1.11 6.56 -15.03
C ASN A 460 1.05 7.25 -13.66
N SER A 461 0.12 8.17 -13.46
CA SER A 461 0.02 8.99 -12.25
C SER A 461 -1.14 8.62 -11.36
N CYS A 462 -2.06 7.74 -11.78
CA CYS A 462 -3.20 7.36 -10.97
C CYS A 462 -3.30 5.86 -10.75
N VAL A 463 -3.57 5.50 -9.49
CA VAL A 463 -4.02 4.17 -9.08
C VAL A 463 -5.52 4.27 -8.86
N ASN A 464 -6.29 3.60 -9.71
CA ASN A 464 -7.74 3.58 -9.67
C ASN A 464 -8.23 2.44 -8.78
N PHE A 465 -9.13 2.72 -7.88
CA PHE A 465 -9.71 1.72 -7.00
C PHE A 465 -11.17 2.05 -6.68
N LEU A 466 -11.95 1.03 -6.35
CA LEU A 466 -13.29 1.17 -5.80
C LEU A 466 -13.31 0.76 -4.33
N THR A 467 -12.40 -0.10 -3.93
CA THR A 467 -12.28 -0.69 -2.60
C THR A 467 -10.81 -0.77 -2.20
N CYS A 468 -10.55 -0.64 -0.91
CA CYS A 468 -9.25 -0.85 -0.28
C CYS A 468 -9.49 -1.36 1.16
N HIS A 469 -8.43 -1.46 1.97
CA HIS A 469 -8.57 -1.87 3.37
C HIS A 469 -9.53 -0.97 4.15
N ASP A 470 -9.53 0.34 3.87
CA ASP A 470 -10.45 1.34 4.43
C ASP A 470 -11.79 1.35 3.69
N GLY A 471 -12.87 1.20 4.44
CA GLY A 471 -14.21 1.19 3.89
C GLY A 471 -14.78 -0.22 3.68
N PHE A 472 -15.85 -0.30 2.93
CA PHE A 472 -16.50 -1.56 2.60
C PHE A 472 -15.70 -2.39 1.59
N THR A 473 -15.76 -3.73 1.72
CA THR A 473 -15.43 -4.65 0.63
C THR A 473 -16.38 -4.42 -0.55
N LEU A 474 -16.04 -4.94 -1.72
CA LEU A 474 -16.91 -4.78 -2.89
C LEU A 474 -18.28 -5.45 -2.71
N TYR A 475 -18.33 -6.57 -1.97
CA TYR A 475 -19.60 -7.21 -1.59
C TYR A 475 -20.41 -6.35 -0.61
N ASP A 476 -19.77 -5.80 0.42
CA ASP A 476 -20.43 -4.97 1.43
C ASP A 476 -20.90 -3.64 0.84
N LEU A 477 -20.18 -3.10 -0.16
CA LEU A 477 -20.56 -1.88 -0.90
C LEU A 477 -21.95 -2.01 -1.55
N TYR A 478 -22.34 -3.23 -1.92
CA TYR A 478 -23.65 -3.52 -2.52
C TYR A 478 -24.57 -4.32 -1.61
N SER A 479 -24.24 -4.42 -0.30
CA SER A 479 -25.02 -5.14 0.68
C SER A 479 -25.44 -4.29 1.87
N TYR A 480 -24.79 -3.16 2.11
CA TYR A 480 -25.04 -2.30 3.26
C TYR A 480 -25.15 -0.83 2.86
N ASN A 481 -26.16 -0.13 3.37
CA ASN A 481 -26.24 1.32 3.32
C ASN A 481 -25.51 1.95 4.52
N GLU A 482 -25.61 1.31 5.68
CA GLU A 482 -25.05 1.78 6.95
C GLU A 482 -23.82 0.96 7.34
N LYS A 483 -22.86 1.59 8.02
CA LYS A 483 -21.72 0.87 8.62
C LYS A 483 -22.14 0.15 9.88
N HIS A 484 -21.52 -1.00 10.16
CA HIS A 484 -21.74 -1.84 11.33
C HIS A 484 -20.43 -2.11 12.07
N ASN A 485 -19.90 -1.06 12.73
CA ASN A 485 -18.63 -1.07 13.46
C ASN A 485 -18.81 -1.25 14.98
N GLU A 486 -19.99 -1.65 15.47
CA GLU A 486 -20.29 -1.79 16.89
C GLU A 486 -19.28 -2.70 17.59
N ALA A 487 -18.86 -3.78 16.93
CA ALA A 487 -17.87 -4.72 17.45
C ALA A 487 -16.49 -4.08 17.72
N ASN A 488 -16.19 -2.93 17.13
CA ASN A 488 -14.96 -2.18 17.38
C ASN A 488 -14.95 -1.46 18.73
N GLY A 489 -16.12 -1.34 19.39
CA GLY A 489 -16.23 -0.76 20.74
C GLY A 489 -16.22 0.77 20.79
N TRP A 490 -16.47 1.43 19.68
CA TRP A 490 -16.58 2.89 19.56
C TRP A 490 -18.02 3.37 19.32
N ASN A 491 -19.02 2.55 19.67
CA ASN A 491 -20.43 2.86 19.45
C ASN A 491 -20.75 3.25 17.99
N ASN A 492 -20.10 2.57 17.03
CA ASN A 492 -20.26 2.81 15.59
C ASN A 492 -19.86 4.23 15.14
N THR A 493 -18.98 4.93 15.89
CA THR A 493 -18.53 6.30 15.54
C THR A 493 -17.26 6.32 14.69
N ASP A 494 -16.55 5.22 14.62
CA ASP A 494 -15.34 5.06 13.82
C ASP A 494 -15.64 4.64 12.37
N GLY A 495 -14.66 4.83 11.47
CA GLY A 495 -14.83 4.59 10.04
C GLY A 495 -15.67 5.67 9.33
N ALA A 496 -15.75 5.58 8.00
CA ALA A 496 -16.46 6.53 7.18
C ALA A 496 -17.99 6.38 7.30
N ASP A 497 -18.71 7.51 7.42
CA ASP A 497 -20.18 7.52 7.42
C ASP A 497 -20.74 7.46 5.99
N ASP A 498 -20.15 8.19 5.03
CA ASP A 498 -20.56 8.18 3.63
C ASP A 498 -19.70 7.19 2.83
N ASN A 499 -20.20 5.96 2.69
CA ASN A 499 -19.54 4.91 1.91
C ASN A 499 -19.93 4.94 0.42
N ARG A 500 -20.88 5.78 0.02
CA ARG A 500 -21.48 5.79 -1.32
C ARG A 500 -21.95 4.40 -1.75
N SER A 501 -22.43 3.62 -0.80
CA SER A 501 -22.89 2.25 -0.95
C SER A 501 -24.37 2.17 -1.28
N TRP A 502 -24.83 0.96 -1.61
CA TRP A 502 -26.22 0.66 -1.85
C TRP A 502 -26.51 -0.81 -1.52
N ASN A 503 -27.46 -1.06 -0.61
CA ASN A 503 -27.79 -2.41 -0.15
C ASN A 503 -28.59 -3.27 -1.16
N CYS A 504 -28.84 -2.73 -2.37
CA CYS A 504 -29.66 -3.39 -3.41
C CYS A 504 -31.09 -3.76 -2.98
N GLY A 505 -31.62 -3.07 -1.95
CA GLY A 505 -33.00 -3.23 -1.47
C GLY A 505 -33.12 -3.99 -0.15
N VAL A 506 -32.08 -4.67 0.33
CA VAL A 506 -32.05 -5.38 1.60
C VAL A 506 -30.75 -5.09 2.34
N GLU A 507 -30.83 -4.64 3.58
CA GLU A 507 -29.65 -4.38 4.41
C GLU A 507 -29.04 -5.69 4.92
N GLY A 508 -27.75 -5.92 4.65
CA GLY A 508 -27.04 -7.11 5.12
C GLY A 508 -27.37 -8.39 4.37
N ASP A 509 -27.23 -9.51 5.06
CA ASP A 509 -27.42 -10.84 4.49
C ASP A 509 -28.87 -11.06 4.05
N THR A 510 -29.06 -11.81 2.95
CA THR A 510 -30.36 -12.16 2.41
C THR A 510 -30.28 -13.47 1.63
N ASP A 511 -31.40 -14.20 1.58
CA ASP A 511 -31.60 -15.36 0.71
C ASP A 511 -32.44 -15.03 -0.52
N ASP A 512 -32.82 -13.76 -0.71
CA ASP A 512 -33.61 -13.34 -1.86
C ASP A 512 -32.78 -13.44 -3.15
N PRO A 513 -33.17 -14.33 -4.08
CA PRO A 513 -32.37 -14.60 -5.29
C PRO A 513 -32.30 -13.40 -6.25
N GLU A 514 -33.31 -12.51 -6.25
CA GLU A 514 -33.31 -11.30 -7.10
C GLU A 514 -32.31 -10.29 -6.56
N VAL A 515 -32.25 -10.09 -5.24
CA VAL A 515 -31.30 -9.21 -4.58
C VAL A 515 -29.88 -9.75 -4.75
N LEU A 516 -29.66 -11.06 -4.55
CA LEU A 516 -28.35 -11.68 -4.74
C LEU A 516 -27.87 -11.58 -6.19
N ALA A 517 -28.74 -11.80 -7.18
CA ALA A 517 -28.43 -11.64 -8.60
C ALA A 517 -28.06 -10.16 -8.92
N LEU A 518 -28.78 -9.21 -8.34
CA LEU A 518 -28.48 -7.79 -8.50
C LEU A 518 -27.13 -7.43 -7.88
N ARG A 519 -26.84 -7.84 -6.64
CA ARG A 519 -25.54 -7.62 -5.97
C ARG A 519 -24.40 -8.18 -6.81
N SER A 520 -24.52 -9.40 -7.26
CA SER A 520 -23.51 -10.07 -8.11
C SER A 520 -23.31 -9.32 -9.44
N ARG A 521 -24.36 -8.76 -10.04
CA ARG A 521 -24.27 -7.91 -11.22
C ARG A 521 -23.53 -6.61 -10.92
N MET A 522 -23.84 -5.95 -9.81
CA MET A 522 -23.18 -4.71 -9.42
C MET A 522 -21.68 -4.92 -9.19
N ILE A 523 -21.27 -6.03 -8.59
CA ILE A 523 -19.86 -6.39 -8.44
C ILE A 523 -19.19 -6.61 -9.80
N ARG A 524 -19.84 -7.30 -10.75
CA ARG A 524 -19.32 -7.44 -12.12
C ARG A 524 -19.23 -6.09 -12.84
N ASN A 525 -20.21 -5.18 -12.64
CA ASN A 525 -20.15 -3.83 -13.20
C ASN A 525 -18.92 -3.09 -12.70
N ALA A 526 -18.67 -3.13 -11.39
CA ALA A 526 -17.52 -2.50 -10.75
C ALA A 526 -16.19 -3.06 -11.29
N CYS A 527 -16.08 -4.38 -11.40
CA CYS A 527 -14.90 -5.04 -11.97
C CYS A 527 -14.68 -4.64 -13.45
N ALA A 528 -15.73 -4.69 -14.28
CA ALA A 528 -15.64 -4.35 -15.70
C ALA A 528 -15.20 -2.89 -15.90
N VAL A 529 -15.78 -1.97 -15.15
CA VAL A 529 -15.42 -0.54 -15.20
C VAL A 529 -13.96 -0.35 -14.74
N LEU A 530 -13.55 -0.94 -13.62
CA LEU A 530 -12.19 -0.80 -13.11
C LEU A 530 -11.15 -1.33 -14.10
N MET A 531 -11.37 -2.52 -14.66
CA MET A 531 -10.43 -3.14 -15.59
C MET A 531 -10.39 -2.48 -16.97
N CYS A 532 -11.48 -1.80 -17.37
CA CYS A 532 -11.54 -1.04 -18.63
C CYS A 532 -11.23 0.47 -18.44
N SER A 533 -10.85 0.92 -17.27
CA SER A 533 -10.46 2.31 -17.04
C SER A 533 -8.98 2.54 -17.32
N ARG A 534 -8.63 3.71 -17.87
CA ARG A 534 -7.25 4.14 -18.01
C ARG A 534 -6.67 4.51 -16.64
N GLY A 535 -5.40 4.19 -16.41
CA GLY A 535 -4.72 4.25 -15.11
C GLY A 535 -4.39 2.84 -14.60
N THR A 536 -3.87 2.71 -13.41
CA THR A 536 -3.50 1.43 -12.80
C THR A 536 -4.63 0.92 -11.90
N PRO A 537 -5.25 -0.23 -12.20
CA PRO A 537 -6.30 -0.76 -11.34
C PRO A 537 -5.73 -1.39 -10.08
N MET A 538 -6.40 -1.13 -8.97
CA MET A 538 -6.19 -1.78 -7.67
C MET A 538 -7.53 -2.27 -7.11
N PHE A 539 -7.54 -3.44 -6.48
CA PHE A 539 -8.71 -3.96 -5.78
C PHE A 539 -8.30 -4.73 -4.52
N LEU A 540 -9.21 -4.80 -3.56
CA LEU A 540 -8.99 -5.44 -2.27
C LEU A 540 -9.07 -6.96 -2.39
N SER A 541 -8.19 -7.65 -1.68
CA SER A 541 -8.18 -9.13 -1.60
C SER A 541 -9.52 -9.68 -1.12
N GLY A 542 -10.05 -10.64 -1.90
CA GLY A 542 -11.34 -11.26 -1.65
C GLY A 542 -12.52 -10.63 -2.40
N ASP A 543 -12.38 -9.45 -3.01
CA ASP A 543 -13.45 -8.84 -3.81
C ASP A 543 -13.83 -9.73 -5.00
N GLU A 544 -12.86 -10.44 -5.56
CA GLU A 544 -13.02 -11.34 -6.70
C GLU A 544 -13.83 -12.62 -6.41
N PHE A 545 -14.10 -12.88 -5.14
CA PHE A 545 -14.99 -13.97 -4.73
C PHE A 545 -16.06 -13.54 -3.69
N GLY A 546 -16.28 -12.22 -3.54
CA GLY A 546 -17.38 -11.70 -2.74
C GLY A 546 -17.14 -11.81 -1.24
N ASN A 547 -15.92 -11.53 -0.78
CA ASN A 547 -15.59 -11.44 0.65
C ASN A 547 -16.41 -10.34 1.35
N THR A 548 -16.87 -10.63 2.56
CA THR A 548 -17.63 -9.68 3.39
C THR A 548 -16.94 -9.47 4.73
N LYS A 549 -17.02 -8.25 5.24
CA LYS A 549 -16.69 -7.87 6.61
C LYS A 549 -17.95 -7.60 7.43
N PHE A 550 -19.09 -8.10 6.94
CA PHE A 550 -20.42 -7.98 7.60
C PHE A 550 -20.84 -6.52 7.86
N GLY A 551 -20.50 -5.62 6.94
CA GLY A 551 -20.79 -4.19 7.07
C GLY A 551 -19.84 -3.43 8.01
N ASN A 552 -18.79 -4.08 8.52
CA ASN A 552 -17.72 -3.36 9.23
C ASN A 552 -16.77 -2.72 8.20
N ASN A 553 -16.75 -1.39 8.15
CA ASN A 553 -15.95 -0.62 7.22
C ASN A 553 -14.61 -0.10 7.79
N ASN A 554 -14.25 -0.56 9.01
CA ASN A 554 -13.02 -0.15 9.71
C ASN A 554 -12.51 -1.29 10.60
N SER A 555 -12.22 -2.44 10.02
CA SER A 555 -11.94 -3.68 10.76
C SER A 555 -10.53 -3.78 11.35
N TYR A 556 -9.82 -2.66 11.56
CA TYR A 556 -8.43 -2.58 12.01
C TYR A 556 -8.13 -3.36 13.31
N CYS A 557 -9.14 -3.56 14.15
CA CYS A 557 -9.01 -4.24 15.44
C CYS A 557 -9.73 -5.59 15.50
N GLN A 558 -10.13 -6.15 14.37
CA GLN A 558 -10.92 -7.38 14.28
C GLN A 558 -10.04 -8.55 13.78
N ASP A 559 -9.16 -9.09 14.64
CA ASP A 559 -8.40 -10.30 14.33
C ASP A 559 -9.27 -11.56 14.44
N ASN A 560 -10.27 -11.64 13.59
CA ASN A 560 -11.27 -12.72 13.59
C ASN A 560 -11.94 -12.86 12.22
N ILE A 561 -13.03 -13.63 12.14
CA ILE A 561 -13.78 -13.89 10.91
C ILE A 561 -14.30 -12.63 10.21
N THR A 562 -14.33 -11.47 10.87
CA THR A 562 -14.70 -10.20 10.24
C THR A 562 -13.63 -9.75 9.24
N SER A 563 -12.34 -9.97 9.56
CA SER A 563 -11.22 -9.56 8.71
C SER A 563 -10.63 -10.72 7.89
N TRP A 564 -10.61 -11.95 8.46
CA TRP A 564 -9.97 -13.09 7.80
C TRP A 564 -10.74 -13.54 6.56
N LEU A 565 -10.05 -13.77 5.44
CA LEU A 565 -10.67 -14.24 4.20
C LEU A 565 -11.22 -15.65 4.34
N ASP A 566 -12.51 -15.82 4.08
CA ASP A 566 -13.13 -17.14 4.01
C ASP A 566 -13.01 -17.72 2.59
N TRP A 567 -12.05 -18.58 2.39
CA TRP A 567 -11.74 -19.20 1.10
C TRP A 567 -12.85 -20.15 0.59
N ARG A 568 -13.84 -20.52 1.42
CA ARG A 568 -15.02 -21.26 0.96
C ARG A 568 -15.88 -20.42 0.00
N MET A 569 -15.79 -19.09 0.12
CA MET A 569 -16.49 -18.16 -0.77
C MET A 569 -15.96 -18.25 -2.21
N LEU A 570 -14.69 -18.63 -2.40
CA LEU A 570 -14.12 -18.84 -3.74
C LEU A 570 -14.86 -19.96 -4.50
N GLU A 571 -15.16 -21.08 -3.83
CA GLU A 571 -15.91 -22.18 -4.46
C GLU A 571 -17.39 -21.81 -4.65
N LYS A 572 -17.98 -21.11 -3.67
CA LYS A 572 -19.38 -20.66 -3.73
C LYS A 572 -19.63 -19.67 -4.86
N ASN A 573 -18.69 -18.76 -5.08
CA ASN A 573 -18.78 -17.66 -6.05
C ASN A 573 -17.75 -17.82 -7.18
N ARG A 574 -17.52 -19.06 -7.64
CA ARG A 574 -16.54 -19.37 -8.67
C ARG A 574 -16.78 -18.60 -9.97
N ASP A 575 -18.02 -18.36 -10.32
CA ASP A 575 -18.42 -17.57 -11.49
C ASP A 575 -17.94 -16.12 -11.41
N LEU A 576 -17.92 -15.53 -10.22
CA LEU A 576 -17.40 -14.20 -9.99
C LEU A 576 -15.88 -14.16 -10.13
N PHE A 577 -15.18 -15.15 -9.54
CA PHE A 577 -13.73 -15.28 -9.71
C PHE A 577 -13.32 -15.41 -11.18
N GLU A 578 -14.01 -16.28 -11.95
CA GLU A 578 -13.73 -16.45 -13.37
C GLU A 578 -14.03 -15.17 -14.17
N PHE A 579 -15.01 -14.36 -13.74
CA PHE A 579 -15.25 -13.05 -14.33
C PHE A 579 -14.08 -12.07 -14.09
N PHE A 580 -13.58 -11.96 -12.86
CA PHE A 580 -12.41 -11.13 -12.56
C PHE A 580 -11.19 -11.58 -13.35
N LYS A 581 -10.92 -12.87 -13.37
CA LYS A 581 -9.81 -13.47 -14.12
C LYS A 581 -9.91 -13.15 -15.62
N PHE A 582 -11.11 -13.25 -16.20
CA PHE A 582 -11.35 -12.86 -17.59
C PHE A 582 -11.04 -11.37 -17.81
N MET A 583 -11.57 -10.48 -16.96
CA MET A 583 -11.37 -9.03 -17.10
C MET A 583 -9.90 -8.62 -16.95
N ILE A 584 -9.17 -9.27 -16.06
CA ILE A 584 -7.72 -9.08 -15.89
C ILE A 584 -6.97 -9.52 -17.16
N ALA A 585 -7.32 -10.67 -17.73
CA ALA A 585 -6.75 -11.17 -18.99
C ALA A 585 -7.10 -10.23 -20.15
N PHE A 586 -8.35 -9.80 -20.24
CA PHE A 586 -8.83 -8.88 -21.26
C PHE A 586 -8.05 -7.56 -21.24
N ARG A 587 -7.87 -6.94 -20.05
CA ARG A 587 -7.06 -5.71 -19.91
C ARG A 587 -5.63 -5.91 -20.42
N LYS A 588 -4.99 -7.03 -20.09
CA LYS A 588 -3.62 -7.35 -20.54
C LYS A 588 -3.54 -7.57 -22.06
N GLN A 589 -4.60 -8.11 -22.65
CA GLN A 589 -4.69 -8.32 -24.09
C GLN A 589 -4.93 -7.03 -24.88
N HIS A 590 -5.45 -5.99 -24.24
CA HIS A 590 -5.82 -4.73 -24.86
C HIS A 590 -5.02 -3.55 -24.30
N PRO A 591 -3.73 -3.37 -24.77
CA PRO A 591 -2.87 -2.29 -24.28
C PRO A 591 -3.46 -0.89 -24.48
N VAL A 592 -4.37 -0.70 -25.43
CA VAL A 592 -5.05 0.60 -25.64
C VAL A 592 -5.79 1.10 -24.40
N ILE A 593 -6.23 0.22 -23.50
CA ILE A 593 -6.89 0.60 -22.24
C ILE A 593 -5.92 1.32 -21.30
N HIS A 594 -4.67 0.85 -21.21
CA HIS A 594 -3.73 1.31 -20.18
C HIS A 594 -2.52 2.06 -20.73
N LYS A 595 -2.30 2.05 -22.05
CA LYS A 595 -1.21 2.77 -22.74
C LYS A 595 -1.75 3.64 -23.85
N GLN A 596 -1.02 4.70 -24.15
CA GLN A 596 -1.26 5.46 -25.36
C GLN A 596 -0.57 4.76 -26.54
N LEU A 597 -1.36 4.24 -27.45
CA LEU A 597 -0.87 3.67 -28.69
C LEU A 597 -0.78 4.76 -29.79
N PRO A 598 -0.03 4.50 -30.90
CA PRO A 598 -0.10 5.33 -32.08
C PRO A 598 -1.53 5.51 -32.60
N THR A 599 -1.76 6.55 -33.39
CA THR A 599 -3.08 6.83 -33.98
C THR A 599 -3.64 5.61 -34.72
N SER A 600 -4.91 5.30 -34.49
CA SER A 600 -5.60 4.20 -35.15
C SER A 600 -5.67 4.38 -36.68
N VAL A 601 -5.59 3.30 -37.42
CA VAL A 601 -5.73 3.32 -38.89
C VAL A 601 -7.17 3.60 -39.31
N CYS A 602 -8.16 3.21 -38.49
CA CYS A 602 -9.55 3.51 -38.72
C CYS A 602 -9.93 4.97 -38.50
N GLY A 603 -9.03 5.79 -37.91
CA GLY A 603 -9.23 7.22 -37.71
C GLY A 603 -10.04 7.59 -36.46
N MET A 604 -10.33 6.64 -35.57
CA MET A 604 -10.92 6.93 -34.27
C MET A 604 -9.94 7.66 -33.37
N ASP A 605 -10.44 8.60 -32.57
CA ASP A 605 -9.67 9.30 -31.57
C ASP A 605 -9.16 8.32 -30.47
N PRO A 606 -7.97 8.58 -29.91
CA PRO A 606 -7.37 7.68 -28.90
C PRO A 606 -8.26 7.42 -27.69
N ILE A 607 -9.03 8.42 -27.26
CA ILE A 607 -10.06 8.30 -26.22
C ILE A 607 -11.18 9.27 -26.54
N HIS A 608 -12.41 8.77 -26.40
CA HIS A 608 -13.57 9.60 -26.61
C HIS A 608 -14.71 9.19 -25.68
N THR A 609 -15.44 10.17 -25.16
CA THR A 609 -16.66 9.96 -24.37
C THR A 609 -17.89 10.20 -25.21
N HIS A 610 -18.91 9.36 -25.06
CA HIS A 610 -20.14 9.43 -25.82
C HIS A 610 -21.37 9.35 -24.92
N ASN A 611 -22.47 9.92 -25.34
CA ASN A 611 -23.76 9.60 -24.74
C ASN A 611 -24.30 8.26 -25.31
N VAL A 612 -25.58 7.99 -25.22
CA VAL A 612 -26.20 6.77 -25.80
C VAL A 612 -26.10 6.73 -27.35
N ASN A 613 -25.86 7.87 -27.99
CA ASN A 613 -25.59 7.96 -29.42
C ASN A 613 -24.07 8.19 -29.60
N ALA A 614 -23.41 7.27 -30.26
CA ALA A 614 -21.96 7.31 -30.48
C ALA A 614 -21.49 8.56 -31.27
N ASP A 615 -22.35 9.20 -32.07
CA ASP A 615 -22.03 10.43 -32.80
C ASP A 615 -22.09 11.69 -31.92
N LYS A 616 -22.48 11.54 -30.65
CA LYS A 616 -22.66 12.67 -29.72
C LYS A 616 -21.75 12.55 -28.52
N THR A 617 -21.04 13.61 -28.23
CA THR A 617 -20.04 13.70 -27.15
C THR A 617 -20.59 14.36 -25.89
N ASP A 618 -21.73 15.05 -25.99
CA ASP A 618 -22.40 15.74 -24.89
C ASP A 618 -23.14 14.73 -24.00
N ILE A 619 -22.56 14.38 -22.87
CA ILE A 619 -23.23 13.57 -21.85
C ILE A 619 -24.14 14.50 -21.03
N PRO A 620 -25.47 14.31 -21.06
CA PRO A 620 -26.37 15.09 -20.22
C PRO A 620 -26.00 14.95 -18.74
N ARG A 621 -26.14 16.03 -17.99
CA ARG A 621 -25.74 16.06 -16.57
C ARG A 621 -26.51 15.05 -15.71
N ASP A 622 -27.74 14.75 -16.08
CA ASP A 622 -28.62 13.76 -15.43
C ASP A 622 -28.62 12.41 -16.11
N ALA A 623 -27.67 12.17 -17.05
CA ALA A 623 -27.53 10.88 -17.71
C ALA A 623 -27.27 9.75 -16.70
N ARG A 624 -27.86 8.59 -17.01
CA ARG A 624 -27.61 7.33 -16.29
C ARG A 624 -26.92 6.30 -17.17
N THR A 625 -26.61 6.70 -18.40
CA THR A 625 -25.93 5.87 -19.39
C THR A 625 -24.95 6.72 -20.15
N PHE A 626 -23.73 6.26 -20.30
CA PHE A 626 -22.70 6.84 -21.15
C PHE A 626 -21.80 5.75 -21.72
N CYS A 627 -21.00 6.12 -22.71
CA CYS A 627 -20.01 5.23 -23.30
C CYS A 627 -18.64 5.89 -23.39
N VAL A 628 -17.59 5.09 -23.42
CA VAL A 628 -16.20 5.52 -23.64
C VAL A 628 -15.57 4.62 -24.69
N SER A 629 -14.84 5.19 -25.64
CA SER A 629 -14.03 4.46 -26.60
C SER A 629 -12.55 4.69 -26.38
N PHE A 630 -11.77 3.64 -26.61
CA PHE A 630 -10.30 3.66 -26.69
C PHE A 630 -9.89 3.13 -28.06
N ALA A 631 -8.97 3.82 -28.74
CA ALA A 631 -8.50 3.43 -30.05
C ALA A 631 -7.00 3.71 -30.22
N GLY A 632 -6.30 2.79 -30.89
CA GLY A 632 -4.90 2.96 -31.20
C GLY A 632 -4.34 1.80 -32.02
N TYR A 633 -3.27 2.03 -32.76
CA TYR A 633 -2.61 1.01 -33.56
C TYR A 633 -1.62 0.20 -32.73
N ASP A 634 -1.92 -1.09 -32.55
CA ASP A 634 -1.01 -2.02 -31.90
C ASP A 634 0.04 -2.52 -32.88
N LYS A 635 1.29 -2.02 -32.74
CA LYS A 635 2.41 -2.39 -33.61
C LYS A 635 2.81 -3.86 -33.50
N GLU A 636 2.61 -4.46 -32.34
CA GLU A 636 2.98 -5.86 -32.10
C GLU A 636 1.98 -6.81 -32.77
N LYS A 637 0.70 -6.46 -32.73
CA LYS A 637 -0.36 -7.24 -33.37
C LYS A 637 -0.55 -6.88 -34.85
N GLY A 638 -0.10 -5.70 -35.28
CA GLY A 638 -0.21 -5.22 -36.66
C GLY A 638 -1.61 -4.75 -37.08
N HIS A 639 -2.48 -4.43 -36.10
CA HIS A 639 -3.82 -3.93 -36.34
C HIS A 639 -4.24 -2.93 -35.25
N ASP A 640 -5.37 -2.24 -35.45
CA ASP A 640 -5.94 -1.38 -34.44
C ASP A 640 -6.46 -2.19 -33.25
N ASP A 641 -6.20 -1.69 -32.05
CA ASP A 641 -6.78 -2.16 -30.80
C ASP A 641 -7.90 -1.17 -30.43
N LEU A 642 -9.14 -1.62 -30.51
CA LEU A 642 -10.33 -0.78 -30.35
C LEU A 642 -11.23 -1.35 -29.27
N ILE A 643 -11.57 -0.55 -28.27
CA ILE A 643 -12.46 -0.91 -27.17
C ILE A 643 -13.57 0.12 -27.06
N TYR A 644 -14.78 -0.36 -26.85
CA TYR A 644 -15.94 0.47 -26.54
C TYR A 644 -16.63 -0.09 -25.29
N ILE A 645 -16.69 0.73 -24.24
CA ILE A 645 -17.36 0.37 -22.98
C ILE A 645 -18.63 1.21 -22.85
N ALA A 646 -19.76 0.56 -22.57
CA ALA A 646 -21.03 1.19 -22.28
C ALA A 646 -21.45 0.89 -20.84
N VAL A 647 -21.79 1.91 -20.07
CA VAL A 647 -22.19 1.81 -18.66
C VAL A 647 -23.62 2.30 -18.53
N ASN A 648 -24.54 1.43 -18.18
CA ASN A 648 -25.95 1.74 -17.95
C ASN A 648 -26.31 1.50 -16.47
N THR A 649 -26.58 2.58 -15.74
CA THR A 649 -27.05 2.50 -14.34
C THR A 649 -28.55 2.70 -14.22
N PHE A 650 -29.26 2.92 -15.34
CA PHE A 650 -30.70 3.04 -15.40
C PHE A 650 -31.38 1.69 -15.13
N TRP A 651 -32.59 1.72 -14.59
CA TRP A 651 -33.37 0.53 -14.22
C TRP A 651 -34.25 -0.01 -15.35
N GLU A 652 -34.13 0.55 -16.56
CA GLU A 652 -34.82 0.13 -17.77
C GLU A 652 -33.81 -0.19 -18.89
N ASP A 653 -34.28 -0.82 -19.93
CA ASP A 653 -33.50 -1.06 -21.13
C ASP A 653 -33.16 0.27 -21.83
N VAL A 654 -31.91 0.40 -22.27
CA VAL A 654 -31.43 1.57 -23.01
C VAL A 654 -30.76 1.13 -24.30
N THR A 655 -31.21 1.64 -25.44
CA THR A 655 -30.53 1.37 -26.71
C THR A 655 -29.38 2.34 -26.89
N ILE A 656 -28.17 1.79 -27.11
CA ILE A 656 -26.97 2.56 -27.49
C ILE A 656 -26.65 2.32 -28.96
N THR A 657 -25.99 3.28 -29.62
CA THR A 657 -25.34 3.07 -30.91
C THR A 657 -23.83 2.90 -30.74
N LEU A 658 -23.21 2.19 -31.66
CA LEU A 658 -21.77 1.94 -31.69
C LEU A 658 -21.11 2.84 -32.74
N PRO A 659 -19.87 3.34 -32.51
CA PRO A 659 -19.14 4.15 -33.49
C PRO A 659 -19.01 3.45 -34.84
N ASP A 660 -19.12 4.21 -35.94
CA ASP A 660 -18.89 3.65 -37.28
C ASP A 660 -17.38 3.39 -37.49
N LEU A 661 -17.04 2.17 -37.86
CA LEU A 661 -15.68 1.77 -38.26
C LEU A 661 -15.38 1.99 -39.74
N HIS A 662 -16.19 2.83 -40.40
CA HIS A 662 -16.02 3.24 -41.82
C HIS A 662 -15.94 2.04 -42.80
N GLY A 663 -16.75 1.00 -42.54
CA GLY A 663 -16.80 -0.20 -43.39
C GLY A 663 -15.56 -1.07 -43.32
N ARG A 664 -14.63 -0.80 -42.37
CA ARG A 664 -13.39 -1.56 -42.22
C ARG A 664 -13.43 -2.58 -41.09
N GLY A 665 -14.57 -2.78 -40.46
CA GLY A 665 -14.69 -3.73 -39.37
C GLY A 665 -16.08 -3.77 -38.75
N ALA A 666 -16.19 -4.54 -37.67
CA ALA A 666 -17.39 -4.67 -36.87
C ALA A 666 -17.09 -4.74 -35.38
N TRP A 667 -18.03 -4.30 -34.57
CA TRP A 667 -17.96 -4.46 -33.12
C TRP A 667 -18.39 -5.88 -32.71
N HIS A 668 -17.71 -6.44 -31.71
CA HIS A 668 -17.99 -7.74 -31.13
C HIS A 668 -18.19 -7.61 -29.64
N LEU A 669 -19.24 -8.24 -29.09
CA LEU A 669 -19.58 -8.18 -27.67
C LEU A 669 -18.72 -9.17 -26.88
N ASN A 670 -17.78 -8.69 -26.06
CA ASN A 670 -16.92 -9.54 -25.24
C ASN A 670 -17.39 -9.62 -23.78
N VAL A 671 -18.09 -8.60 -23.26
CA VAL A 671 -18.61 -8.60 -21.89
C VAL A 671 -20.03 -8.07 -21.85
N ASN A 672 -20.89 -8.79 -21.13
CA ASN A 672 -22.24 -8.33 -20.79
C ASN A 672 -22.54 -8.73 -19.33
N THR A 673 -22.47 -7.79 -18.42
CA THR A 673 -22.63 -8.07 -16.98
C THR A 673 -24.06 -8.47 -16.58
N TYR A 674 -25.06 -8.24 -17.44
CA TYR A 674 -26.41 -8.76 -17.28
C TYR A 674 -26.46 -10.27 -17.56
N GLY A 675 -25.60 -10.74 -18.45
CA GLY A 675 -25.55 -12.12 -18.91
C GLY A 675 -26.52 -12.45 -20.05
N ASP A 676 -26.44 -13.67 -20.54
CA ASP A 676 -27.25 -14.22 -21.64
C ASP A 676 -28.48 -15.01 -21.16
N GLY A 677 -28.75 -15.02 -19.85
CA GLY A 677 -29.80 -15.84 -19.25
C GLY A 677 -29.37 -17.30 -18.91
N ASN A 678 -28.20 -17.74 -19.37
CA ASN A 678 -27.61 -19.06 -19.08
C ASN A 678 -26.39 -18.93 -18.10
N GLY A 679 -26.15 -17.76 -17.52
CA GLY A 679 -25.04 -17.51 -16.60
C GLY A 679 -23.71 -17.19 -17.28
N LYS A 680 -23.70 -16.87 -18.57
CA LYS A 680 -22.51 -16.43 -19.29
C LYS A 680 -22.46 -14.92 -19.40
N TYR A 681 -21.33 -14.35 -18.96
CA TYR A 681 -21.11 -12.89 -18.87
C TYR A 681 -19.92 -12.42 -19.71
N CYS A 682 -19.04 -13.34 -20.08
CA CYS A 682 -17.82 -13.09 -20.83
C CYS A 682 -17.75 -13.97 -22.08
N TYR A 683 -17.27 -13.40 -23.18
CA TYR A 683 -17.17 -14.06 -24.48
C TYR A 683 -15.76 -13.82 -25.02
N PRO A 684 -14.88 -14.84 -25.01
CA PRO A 684 -13.61 -14.78 -25.72
C PRO A 684 -13.81 -14.38 -27.19
N ASP A 685 -12.74 -13.92 -27.81
CA ASP A 685 -12.80 -13.34 -29.15
C ASP A 685 -13.45 -14.24 -30.22
N GLU A 686 -13.22 -15.52 -30.10
CA GLU A 686 -13.81 -16.56 -30.99
C GLU A 686 -15.31 -16.81 -30.76
N GLU A 687 -15.84 -16.40 -29.62
CA GLU A 687 -17.24 -16.56 -29.22
C GLU A 687 -18.02 -15.23 -29.19
N ALA A 688 -17.31 -14.12 -29.33
CA ALA A 688 -17.89 -12.78 -29.25
C ALA A 688 -18.85 -12.54 -30.45
N ALA A 689 -20.10 -12.24 -30.14
CA ALA A 689 -21.13 -12.00 -31.18
C ALA A 689 -20.89 -10.66 -31.87
N ARG A 690 -20.97 -10.65 -33.17
CA ARG A 690 -20.94 -9.41 -33.98
C ARG A 690 -22.18 -8.56 -33.69
N ILE A 691 -21.98 -7.28 -33.51
CA ILE A 691 -23.02 -6.26 -33.32
C ILE A 691 -22.90 -5.22 -34.46
N ASP A 692 -23.98 -5.01 -35.19
CA ASP A 692 -23.91 -4.16 -36.39
C ASP A 692 -23.85 -2.64 -36.05
N HIS A 693 -24.93 -2.06 -35.51
CA HIS A 693 -25.01 -0.61 -35.28
C HIS A 693 -25.50 -0.22 -33.89
N SER A 694 -26.27 -1.08 -33.25
CA SER A 694 -26.86 -0.75 -31.95
C SER A 694 -26.95 -1.97 -31.05
N PHE A 695 -26.97 -1.71 -29.76
CA PHE A 695 -27.09 -2.74 -28.73
C PHE A 695 -28.10 -2.28 -27.67
N VAL A 696 -28.93 -3.21 -27.20
CA VAL A 696 -29.85 -2.94 -26.08
C VAL A 696 -29.15 -3.29 -24.78
N MET A 697 -28.74 -2.24 -24.04
CA MET A 697 -28.24 -2.36 -22.67
C MET A 697 -29.40 -2.73 -21.76
N ARG A 698 -29.23 -3.81 -21.03
CA ARG A 698 -30.17 -4.23 -20.00
C ARG A 698 -30.04 -3.36 -18.74
N PRO A 699 -31.03 -3.37 -17.83
CA PRO A 699 -30.99 -2.57 -16.61
C PRO A 699 -29.74 -2.81 -15.77
N ARG A 700 -29.12 -1.72 -15.31
CA ARG A 700 -27.96 -1.75 -14.38
C ARG A 700 -26.87 -2.72 -14.87
N SER A 701 -26.37 -2.49 -16.09
CA SER A 701 -25.37 -3.36 -16.71
C SER A 701 -24.25 -2.60 -17.39
N VAL A 702 -23.13 -3.29 -17.58
CA VAL A 702 -21.98 -2.84 -18.36
C VAL A 702 -21.79 -3.80 -19.53
N ALA A 703 -21.52 -3.25 -20.72
CA ALA A 703 -21.12 -4.01 -21.87
C ALA A 703 -19.80 -3.52 -22.44
N VAL A 704 -18.94 -4.45 -22.87
CA VAL A 704 -17.64 -4.14 -23.47
C VAL A 704 -17.55 -4.80 -24.84
N PHE A 705 -17.11 -4.02 -25.81
CA PHE A 705 -17.01 -4.44 -27.20
C PHE A 705 -15.57 -4.24 -27.71
N THR A 706 -15.11 -5.16 -28.55
CA THR A 706 -13.88 -5.00 -29.33
C THR A 706 -14.19 -4.77 -30.80
N GLY A 707 -13.48 -3.84 -31.43
CA GLY A 707 -13.54 -3.67 -32.88
C GLY A 707 -12.59 -4.65 -33.57
N LYS A 708 -13.05 -5.36 -34.62
CA LYS A 708 -12.29 -6.36 -35.37
C LYS A 708 -12.51 -6.24 -36.88
N ASP A 709 -11.65 -6.93 -37.63
CA ASP A 709 -11.74 -7.08 -39.10
C ASP A 709 -11.44 -5.79 -39.88
N TYR A 710 -10.18 -5.33 -39.87
CA TYR A 710 -9.67 -4.19 -40.66
C TYR A 710 -8.87 -4.61 -41.86
#